data_38a5365295cec7c2787563e150e89fbe
#
_entry.id   38a5365295cec7c2787563e150e89fbe
#
_cell.length_a   1.000
_cell.length_b   1.000
_cell.length_c   1.000
_cell.angle_alpha   90.00
_cell.angle_beta   90.00
_cell.angle_gamma   90.00
#
_symmetry.space_group_name_H-M   'P 1'
#
loop_
_entity.id
_entity.type
_entity.pdbx_description
1 polymer ?
#
loop_
_entity_poly.entity_id
_entity_poly.type
_entity_poly.pdbx_seq_one_letter_code
_entity_poly.pdbx_strand_id
1 'polypeptide(L)'
;MKQRIIRADANDGVTPRQRENRELARAAAREGIVLLKNDGALPVKPGRIALYGAGVSRTVKGGTGSGEVNERHTVTILEGLELAGYEIASYGWIRDFEAECREAEECWRQERGAQGAGLMNSMVQPFMPPAGRVITDADIAASACDTAIYVVARQAGEGADKKLKNGEFDLSPAETESILKMAAGYKNSVLVINSGSYMDIGTLDEAVSAVVWFCQQGMEGGAALADILSGRASPSGKLTDTWARRYADVPCAMQYSYLNGDTTHEYYREGIYVGYRYYDSFETARRYPFGFGLSYTKFALNTESVTLENGAVNVAVRVKNTGTVRGKEVVQVYASAPQGELTKEYQRLAGFKKSRALAPGEEETLNVSFPLDYMESYSERRAAYILEKGEYIVRVGASSADTVPVAVITLDGTAELWKLRNVCPVKAEFSEIAPAIRRSADDLGGTVRLELRAGDIKCRTVDYSEPPVCRDADVQEALAKFSTGDMIDLCVGTGVSGMFSTAYNYTPGAVGRTTDKFADKGITNVNLADGPAGLRLLRVSALNKHGRLRFCGGEYINDIMRDLPPRIREYFDAAPEDETLYQHATAFPVGTALAQSWNTELCERVGAAVAREMEEYGVTYWLAPAMNIHRNPLCGRNFEYLSEDPVLTGKLAAAITRGVQSVDGCYATVKHFACNNLEDNRNHSDSIVHERALREIYLKGFEICVREAQPKALMTSYNLLNGVYTADSHDLCTAILRNEWGFDGVVMTDWYSTLPGLADAGSAIGAGNDMIMPGTPLDKLAIRRGLSKFRLTDTDLKRSAARIIRSVLRSNVNKPQE
;
A
#
# COMPACT_ATOMS: atom_id res chain seq x y z
N MET A 1 -5.58 -29.02 30.86
CA MET A 1 -5.31 -28.27 29.62
C MET A 1 -6.29 -27.11 29.58
N LYS A 2 -5.86 -25.88 29.35
CA LYS A 2 -6.78 -24.75 29.07
C LYS A 2 -7.56 -25.08 27.81
N GLN A 3 -8.85 -24.80 27.78
CA GLN A 3 -9.71 -25.02 26.61
C GLN A 3 -9.22 -24.13 25.46
N ARG A 4 -9.05 -24.71 24.28
CA ARG A 4 -8.64 -23.99 23.06
C ARG A 4 -9.72 -23.00 22.67
N ILE A 5 -9.33 -21.77 22.38
CA ILE A 5 -10.22 -20.72 21.90
C ILE A 5 -10.06 -20.61 20.37
N ILE A 6 -11.16 -20.82 19.65
CA ILE A 6 -11.22 -20.64 18.19
C ILE A 6 -12.21 -19.52 17.94
N ARG A 7 -11.78 -18.51 17.20
CA ARG A 7 -12.58 -17.32 16.89
C ARG A 7 -12.98 -17.35 15.42
N ALA A 8 -14.13 -17.96 15.17
CA ALA A 8 -14.79 -18.02 13.87
C ALA A 8 -16.28 -18.28 14.12
N ASP A 9 -17.14 -17.87 13.20
CA ASP A 9 -18.58 -18.04 13.30
C ASP A 9 -19.01 -19.46 12.94
N ALA A 10 -19.93 -20.05 13.69
CA ALA A 10 -20.58 -21.31 13.35
C ALA A 10 -21.76 -21.11 12.37
N ASN A 11 -22.12 -19.87 12.06
CA ASN A 11 -23.28 -19.51 11.22
C ASN A 11 -22.82 -18.66 10.03
N ASP A 12 -23.27 -19.00 8.83
CA ASP A 12 -23.00 -18.28 7.58
C ASP A 12 -23.91 -17.03 7.36
N GLY A 13 -24.67 -16.60 8.35
CA GLY A 13 -25.55 -15.42 8.26
C GLY A 13 -24.77 -14.12 8.06
N VAL A 14 -25.35 -13.18 7.31
CA VAL A 14 -24.76 -11.82 7.13
C VAL A 14 -24.98 -10.99 8.39
N THR A 15 -23.90 -10.63 9.07
CA THR A 15 -23.94 -9.84 10.31
C THR A 15 -24.16 -8.35 10.05
N PRO A 16 -24.60 -7.56 11.07
CA PRO A 16 -24.64 -6.09 10.96
C PRO A 16 -23.30 -5.49 10.57
N ARG A 17 -22.18 -5.92 11.17
CA ARG A 17 -20.82 -5.50 10.84
C ARG A 17 -20.51 -5.69 9.35
N GLN A 18 -20.82 -6.88 8.81
CA GLN A 18 -20.57 -7.16 7.38
C GLN A 18 -21.36 -6.20 6.47
N ARG A 19 -22.60 -5.82 6.83
CA ARG A 19 -23.38 -4.83 6.08
C ARG A 19 -22.74 -3.44 6.14
N GLU A 20 -22.38 -2.97 7.34
CA GLU A 20 -21.72 -1.67 7.55
C GLU A 20 -20.38 -1.59 6.81
N ASN A 21 -19.56 -2.63 6.91
CA ASN A 21 -18.26 -2.66 6.24
C ASN A 21 -18.40 -2.70 4.71
N ARG A 22 -19.43 -3.38 4.20
CA ARG A 22 -19.75 -3.40 2.77
C ARG A 22 -20.13 -2.00 2.25
N GLU A 23 -20.94 -1.27 2.99
CA GLU A 23 -21.28 0.12 2.65
C GLU A 23 -20.05 1.03 2.69
N LEU A 24 -19.18 0.85 3.71
CA LEU A 24 -17.92 1.60 3.80
C LEU A 24 -16.97 1.25 2.65
N ALA A 25 -16.85 -0.02 2.27
CA ALA A 25 -16.04 -0.45 1.13
C ALA A 25 -16.53 0.20 -0.17
N ARG A 26 -17.86 0.24 -0.41
CA ARG A 26 -18.43 0.93 -1.56
C ARG A 26 -18.21 2.43 -1.53
N ALA A 27 -18.29 3.06 -0.36
CA ALA A 27 -18.00 4.49 -0.20
C ALA A 27 -16.52 4.80 -0.48
N ALA A 28 -15.61 3.96 0.03
CA ALA A 28 -14.17 4.08 -0.22
C ALA A 28 -13.84 3.90 -1.71
N ALA A 29 -14.43 2.89 -2.35
CA ALA A 29 -14.27 2.65 -3.79
C ALA A 29 -14.73 3.84 -4.64
N ARG A 30 -15.88 4.46 -4.34
CA ARG A 30 -16.36 5.66 -5.03
C ARG A 30 -15.37 6.83 -4.93
N GLU A 31 -14.74 7.02 -3.78
CA GLU A 31 -13.76 8.09 -3.59
C GLU A 31 -12.39 7.78 -4.20
N GLY A 32 -12.09 6.50 -4.43
CA GLY A 32 -10.84 6.03 -5.02
C GLY A 32 -10.86 5.96 -6.57
N ILE A 33 -12.02 5.96 -7.22
CA ILE A 33 -12.11 5.96 -8.68
C ILE A 33 -11.74 7.34 -9.24
N VAL A 34 -10.81 7.39 -10.22
CA VAL A 34 -10.32 8.64 -10.83
C VAL A 34 -10.84 8.80 -12.24
N LEU A 35 -11.51 9.92 -12.52
CA LEU A 35 -11.89 10.33 -13.87
C LEU A 35 -10.73 11.10 -14.51
N LEU A 36 -10.14 10.55 -15.58
CA LEU A 36 -8.97 11.12 -16.24
C LEU A 36 -9.31 11.98 -17.45
N LYS A 37 -10.38 11.62 -18.18
CA LYS A 37 -10.90 12.34 -19.34
C LYS A 37 -12.42 12.21 -19.39
N ASN A 38 -13.11 13.27 -19.84
CA ASN A 38 -14.54 13.25 -20.13
C ASN A 38 -14.93 14.36 -21.11
N ASP A 39 -15.20 14.00 -22.34
CA ASP A 39 -15.66 14.90 -23.39
C ASP A 39 -17.21 15.01 -23.42
N GLY A 40 -17.86 14.80 -22.27
CA GLY A 40 -19.32 14.87 -22.12
C GLY A 40 -20.01 13.51 -22.26
N ALA A 41 -19.28 12.40 -22.38
CA ALA A 41 -19.86 11.06 -22.43
C ALA A 41 -20.39 10.59 -21.07
N LEU A 42 -19.84 11.08 -19.99
CA LEU A 42 -20.23 10.74 -18.62
C LEU A 42 -20.85 11.94 -17.90
N PRO A 43 -21.86 11.75 -17.05
CA PRO A 43 -22.49 10.48 -16.69
C PRO A 43 -23.45 9.93 -17.75
N VAL A 44 -23.58 8.59 -17.80
CA VAL A 44 -24.54 7.87 -18.67
C VAL A 44 -25.69 7.41 -17.80
N LYS A 45 -26.93 7.77 -18.16
CA LYS A 45 -28.12 7.27 -17.47
C LYS A 45 -28.28 5.76 -17.71
N PRO A 46 -28.81 5.01 -16.72
CA PRO A 46 -29.14 3.61 -16.92
C PRO A 46 -30.01 3.40 -18.17
N GLY A 47 -29.64 2.40 -18.94
CA GLY A 47 -30.23 2.11 -20.25
C GLY A 47 -29.39 1.04 -20.96
N ARG A 48 -29.58 0.89 -22.27
CA ARG A 48 -28.87 -0.12 -23.07
C ARG A 48 -27.45 0.34 -23.39
N ILE A 49 -26.45 -0.48 -23.01
CA ILE A 49 -25.02 -0.24 -23.23
C ILE A 49 -24.31 -1.51 -23.71
N ALA A 50 -23.18 -1.35 -24.39
CA ALA A 50 -22.28 -2.46 -24.71
C ALA A 50 -21.09 -2.49 -23.74
N LEU A 51 -20.69 -3.68 -23.28
CA LEU A 51 -19.53 -3.90 -22.42
C LEU A 51 -18.55 -4.86 -23.10
N TYR A 52 -17.29 -4.52 -23.10
CA TYR A 52 -16.21 -5.27 -23.70
C TYR A 52 -14.98 -5.29 -22.78
N GLY A 53 -14.05 -6.21 -23.05
CA GLY A 53 -12.78 -6.32 -22.32
C GLY A 53 -12.81 -7.29 -21.13
N ALA A 54 -11.63 -7.74 -20.76
CA ALA A 54 -11.45 -8.80 -19.76
C ALA A 54 -11.98 -8.44 -18.35
N GLY A 55 -11.91 -7.17 -17.97
CA GLY A 55 -12.31 -6.73 -16.63
C GLY A 55 -13.83 -6.67 -16.42
N VAL A 56 -14.65 -6.87 -17.45
CA VAL A 56 -16.11 -6.80 -17.35
C VAL A 56 -16.63 -7.89 -16.41
N SER A 57 -16.38 -9.15 -16.73
CA SER A 57 -16.77 -10.32 -15.94
C SER A 57 -15.69 -10.81 -14.99
N ARG A 58 -14.41 -10.56 -15.34
CA ARG A 58 -13.23 -10.92 -14.54
C ARG A 58 -12.61 -9.67 -13.90
N THR A 59 -13.42 -8.95 -13.15
CA THR A 59 -12.99 -7.72 -12.44
C THR A 59 -11.90 -8.05 -11.43
N VAL A 60 -10.75 -7.39 -11.56
CA VAL A 60 -9.62 -7.53 -10.63
C VAL A 60 -9.90 -6.66 -9.42
N LYS A 61 -10.28 -7.27 -8.30
CA LYS A 61 -10.60 -6.59 -7.03
C LYS A 61 -9.38 -6.11 -6.26
N GLY A 62 -8.26 -6.85 -6.40
CA GLY A 62 -7.00 -6.63 -5.68
C GLY A 62 -5.88 -7.49 -6.24
N GLY A 63 -4.67 -7.35 -5.69
CA GLY A 63 -3.52 -8.16 -6.07
C GLY A 63 -3.56 -9.58 -5.51
N THR A 64 -2.62 -10.40 -5.96
CA THR A 64 -2.41 -11.79 -5.48
C THR A 64 -1.32 -11.87 -4.41
N GLY A 65 -1.15 -13.04 -3.82
CA GLY A 65 -0.16 -13.29 -2.77
C GLY A 65 -0.64 -12.79 -1.41
N SER A 66 0.25 -12.16 -0.66
CA SER A 66 -0.07 -11.61 0.67
C SER A 66 -1.15 -10.52 0.64
N GLY A 67 -1.30 -9.83 -0.49
CA GLY A 67 -2.30 -8.78 -0.69
C GLY A 67 -3.73 -9.27 -0.94
N GLU A 68 -3.96 -10.57 -1.08
CA GLU A 68 -5.30 -11.13 -1.30
C GLU A 68 -6.18 -11.06 -0.05
N VAL A 69 -7.50 -10.90 -0.23
CA VAL A 69 -8.51 -10.95 0.83
C VAL A 69 -9.58 -11.97 0.44
N ASN A 70 -10.05 -12.75 1.40
CA ASN A 70 -11.07 -13.79 1.21
C ASN A 70 -12.44 -13.30 1.71
N GLU A 71 -13.08 -12.45 0.93
CA GLU A 71 -14.43 -11.93 1.21
C GLU A 71 -15.53 -12.90 0.78
N ARG A 72 -16.75 -12.65 1.24
CA ARG A 72 -17.94 -13.46 0.91
C ARG A 72 -18.28 -13.45 -0.58
N HIS A 73 -18.25 -12.27 -1.20
CA HIS A 73 -18.62 -12.02 -2.58
C HIS A 73 -18.00 -10.74 -3.11
N THR A 74 -17.56 -10.76 -4.35
CA THR A 74 -17.09 -9.57 -5.08
C THR A 74 -18.09 -9.17 -6.13
N VAL A 75 -18.60 -7.95 -6.08
CA VAL A 75 -19.44 -7.37 -7.13
C VAL A 75 -18.57 -6.99 -8.32
N THR A 76 -18.67 -7.76 -9.40
CA THR A 76 -17.97 -7.48 -10.67
C THR A 76 -18.50 -6.22 -11.34
N ILE A 77 -17.77 -5.69 -12.30
CA ILE A 77 -18.25 -4.52 -13.10
C ILE A 77 -19.54 -4.86 -13.83
N LEU A 78 -19.65 -6.08 -14.39
CA LEU A 78 -20.88 -6.56 -15.03
C LEU A 78 -22.02 -6.53 -14.04
N GLU A 79 -21.91 -7.23 -12.92
CA GLU A 79 -22.94 -7.30 -11.89
C GLU A 79 -23.32 -5.92 -11.34
N GLY A 80 -22.36 -5.07 -11.08
CA GLY A 80 -22.59 -3.73 -10.55
C GLY A 80 -23.42 -2.85 -11.51
N LEU A 81 -23.19 -2.96 -12.82
CA LEU A 81 -23.95 -2.24 -13.83
C LEU A 81 -25.37 -2.81 -14.00
N GLU A 82 -25.54 -4.14 -13.97
CA GLU A 82 -26.85 -4.77 -14.00
C GLU A 82 -27.69 -4.36 -12.78
N LEU A 83 -27.11 -4.42 -11.58
CA LEU A 83 -27.77 -3.98 -10.33
C LEU A 83 -28.12 -2.47 -10.36
N ALA A 84 -27.39 -1.68 -11.13
CA ALA A 84 -27.67 -0.27 -11.34
C ALA A 84 -28.77 0.00 -12.35
N GLY A 85 -29.27 -1.02 -13.07
CA GLY A 85 -30.36 -0.95 -14.03
C GLY A 85 -29.92 -0.74 -15.48
N TYR A 86 -28.65 -1.04 -15.81
CA TYR A 86 -28.21 -1.06 -17.20
C TYR A 86 -28.60 -2.37 -17.88
N GLU A 87 -29.02 -2.28 -19.14
CA GLU A 87 -29.25 -3.42 -20.04
C GLU A 87 -27.99 -3.67 -20.86
N ILE A 88 -27.39 -4.86 -20.70
CA ILE A 88 -26.14 -5.20 -21.36
C ILE A 88 -26.41 -5.79 -22.76
N ALA A 89 -26.01 -5.04 -23.78
CA ALA A 89 -26.28 -5.40 -25.17
C ALA A 89 -25.29 -6.43 -25.77
N SER A 90 -24.13 -6.61 -25.14
CA SER A 90 -23.00 -7.40 -25.66
C SER A 90 -22.77 -8.74 -24.94
N TYR A 91 -23.81 -9.33 -24.37
CA TYR A 91 -23.69 -10.65 -23.71
C TYR A 91 -23.14 -11.76 -24.60
N GLY A 92 -23.40 -11.71 -25.92
CA GLY A 92 -22.81 -12.64 -26.87
C GLY A 92 -21.28 -12.59 -26.83
N TRP A 93 -20.72 -11.40 -26.94
CA TRP A 93 -19.28 -11.20 -26.88
C TRP A 93 -18.69 -11.63 -25.53
N ILE A 94 -19.34 -11.27 -24.42
CA ILE A 94 -18.88 -11.63 -23.05
C ILE A 94 -18.85 -13.15 -22.88
N ARG A 95 -19.90 -13.85 -23.31
CA ARG A 95 -19.99 -15.31 -23.23
C ARG A 95 -18.89 -16.02 -24.03
N ASP A 96 -18.63 -15.52 -25.24
CA ASP A 96 -17.61 -16.07 -26.14
C ASP A 96 -16.21 -15.84 -25.56
N PHE A 97 -15.95 -14.65 -25.02
CA PHE A 97 -14.70 -14.34 -24.30
C PHE A 97 -14.50 -15.23 -23.06
N GLU A 98 -15.55 -15.46 -22.26
CA GLU A 98 -15.49 -16.37 -21.12
C GLU A 98 -15.22 -17.83 -21.49
N ALA A 99 -15.64 -18.25 -22.68
CA ALA A 99 -15.33 -19.58 -23.22
C ALA A 99 -13.83 -19.66 -23.56
N GLU A 100 -13.28 -18.66 -24.26
CA GLU A 100 -11.86 -18.55 -24.58
C GLU A 100 -10.98 -18.52 -23.31
N CYS A 101 -11.42 -17.81 -22.27
CA CYS A 101 -10.73 -17.77 -20.98
C CYS A 101 -10.70 -19.12 -20.28
N ARG A 102 -11.81 -19.88 -20.29
CA ARG A 102 -11.86 -21.23 -19.68
C ARG A 102 -10.92 -22.20 -20.40
N GLU A 103 -10.90 -22.17 -21.71
CA GLU A 103 -9.98 -23.01 -22.51
C GLU A 103 -8.52 -22.65 -22.22
N ALA A 104 -8.18 -21.37 -22.22
CA ALA A 104 -6.83 -20.91 -21.90
C ALA A 104 -6.40 -21.27 -20.47
N GLU A 105 -7.30 -21.17 -19.50
CA GLU A 105 -7.04 -21.55 -18.11
C GLU A 105 -6.81 -23.05 -17.94
N GLU A 106 -7.55 -23.86 -18.66
CA GLU A 106 -7.36 -25.32 -18.67
C GLU A 106 -6.00 -25.70 -19.28
N CYS A 107 -5.62 -25.12 -20.42
CA CYS A 107 -4.30 -25.30 -21.03
C CYS A 107 -3.18 -24.90 -20.05
N TRP A 108 -3.29 -23.73 -19.41
CA TRP A 108 -2.32 -23.26 -18.43
C TRP A 108 -2.17 -24.21 -17.23
N ARG A 109 -3.28 -24.77 -16.72
CA ARG A 109 -3.24 -25.78 -15.64
C ARG A 109 -2.54 -27.07 -16.09
N GLN A 110 -2.81 -27.53 -17.31
CA GLN A 110 -2.19 -28.73 -17.86
C GLN A 110 -0.68 -28.55 -18.06
N GLU A 111 -0.25 -27.41 -18.60
CA GLU A 111 1.18 -27.09 -18.79
C GLU A 111 1.92 -27.05 -17.45
N ARG A 112 1.34 -26.45 -16.42
CA ARG A 112 1.93 -26.42 -15.07
C ARG A 112 2.02 -27.80 -14.43
N GLY A 113 0.99 -28.62 -14.58
CA GLY A 113 1.02 -29.99 -14.10
C GLY A 113 2.11 -30.84 -14.75
N ALA A 114 2.38 -30.61 -16.04
CA ALA A 114 3.42 -31.33 -16.80
C ALA A 114 4.85 -30.86 -16.43
N GLN A 115 5.03 -29.59 -16.06
CA GLN A 115 6.36 -29.04 -15.74
C GLN A 115 6.86 -29.42 -14.34
N GLY A 116 6.04 -30.10 -13.51
CA GLY A 116 6.42 -30.42 -12.13
C GLY A 116 6.84 -29.17 -11.36
N ALA A 117 6.17 -28.06 -11.63
CA ALA A 117 6.54 -26.74 -11.13
C ALA A 117 6.81 -26.82 -9.63
N GLY A 118 8.04 -26.54 -9.26
CA GLY A 118 8.45 -26.59 -7.85
C GLY A 118 7.50 -25.76 -6.99
N LEU A 119 7.20 -26.28 -5.85
CA LEU A 119 6.21 -25.83 -4.86
C LEU A 119 6.15 -24.29 -4.63
N MET A 120 7.26 -23.59 -4.85
CA MET A 120 7.41 -22.15 -4.68
C MET A 120 6.99 -21.30 -5.90
N ASN A 121 7.12 -21.82 -7.12
CA ASN A 121 6.77 -21.07 -8.34
C ASN A 121 5.24 -20.95 -8.55
N SER A 122 4.47 -21.85 -7.97
CA SER A 122 3.00 -21.82 -8.11
C SER A 122 2.31 -20.72 -7.31
N MET A 123 2.95 -20.22 -6.25
CA MET A 123 2.42 -19.13 -5.44
C MET A 123 2.54 -17.74 -6.10
N VAL A 124 3.36 -17.63 -7.15
CA VAL A 124 3.85 -16.34 -7.65
C VAL A 124 3.26 -15.94 -9.01
N GLN A 125 2.68 -16.87 -9.76
CA GLN A 125 2.14 -16.56 -11.09
C GLN A 125 0.69 -17.01 -11.23
N PRO A 126 -0.28 -16.11 -11.01
CA PRO A 126 -1.70 -16.41 -11.25
C PRO A 126 -1.95 -16.61 -12.75
N PHE A 127 -3.03 -17.30 -13.08
CA PHE A 127 -3.52 -17.34 -14.45
C PHE A 127 -3.83 -15.93 -14.94
N MET A 128 -3.28 -15.57 -16.09
CA MET A 128 -3.59 -14.32 -16.78
C MET A 128 -4.56 -14.61 -17.91
N PRO A 129 -5.78 -14.03 -17.91
CA PRO A 129 -6.72 -14.18 -19.00
C PRO A 129 -6.09 -13.70 -20.32
N PRO A 130 -6.52 -14.23 -21.49
CA PRO A 130 -6.18 -13.65 -22.75
C PRO A 130 -6.43 -12.14 -22.77
N ALA A 131 -5.53 -11.38 -23.38
CA ALA A 131 -5.61 -9.93 -23.39
C ALA A 131 -6.66 -9.41 -24.42
N GLY A 132 -7.89 -9.87 -24.29
CA GLY A 132 -9.03 -9.41 -25.05
C GLY A 132 -9.31 -10.16 -26.35
N ARG A 133 -10.57 -10.15 -26.74
CA ARG A 133 -11.13 -10.59 -28.02
C ARG A 133 -11.41 -9.35 -28.88
N VAL A 134 -11.08 -9.35 -30.16
CA VAL A 134 -11.34 -8.21 -31.05
C VAL A 134 -12.84 -7.99 -31.23
N ILE A 135 -13.29 -6.75 -31.10
CA ILE A 135 -14.67 -6.35 -31.39
C ILE A 135 -14.89 -6.35 -32.90
N THR A 136 -15.95 -7.00 -33.38
CA THR A 136 -16.33 -7.03 -34.80
C THR A 136 -17.41 -6.01 -35.17
N ASP A 137 -17.57 -5.71 -36.45
CA ASP A 137 -18.69 -4.83 -36.93
C ASP A 137 -20.04 -5.47 -36.63
N ALA A 138 -20.11 -6.80 -36.60
CA ALA A 138 -21.30 -7.54 -36.23
C ALA A 138 -21.63 -7.35 -34.74
N ASP A 139 -20.64 -7.33 -33.83
CA ASP A 139 -20.82 -7.04 -32.40
C ASP A 139 -21.40 -5.64 -32.18
N ILE A 140 -20.84 -4.64 -32.91
CA ILE A 140 -21.31 -3.25 -32.83
C ILE A 140 -22.76 -3.15 -33.34
N ALA A 141 -23.06 -3.73 -34.52
CA ALA A 141 -24.38 -3.71 -35.08
C ALA A 141 -25.42 -4.41 -34.20
N ALA A 142 -25.06 -5.58 -33.62
CA ALA A 142 -25.92 -6.33 -32.72
C ALA A 142 -26.22 -5.61 -31.41
N SER A 143 -25.32 -4.78 -30.92
CA SER A 143 -25.49 -4.02 -29.68
C SER A 143 -26.64 -3.00 -29.74
N ALA A 144 -26.84 -2.37 -30.87
CA ALA A 144 -27.89 -1.37 -31.15
C ALA A 144 -28.00 -0.31 -30.01
N CYS A 145 -26.88 0.26 -29.58
CA CYS A 145 -26.81 1.27 -28.53
C CYS A 145 -25.79 2.36 -28.85
N ASP A 146 -25.90 3.51 -28.19
CA ASP A 146 -25.02 4.66 -28.40
C ASP A 146 -23.74 4.63 -27.59
N THR A 147 -23.69 3.84 -26.52
CA THR A 147 -22.61 3.88 -25.54
C THR A 147 -21.96 2.51 -25.38
N ALA A 148 -20.63 2.47 -25.45
CA ALA A 148 -19.84 1.30 -25.12
C ALA A 148 -18.76 1.61 -24.08
N ILE A 149 -18.47 0.60 -23.27
CA ILE A 149 -17.44 0.64 -22.24
C ILE A 149 -16.47 -0.53 -22.48
N TYR A 150 -15.17 -0.24 -22.59
CA TYR A 150 -14.13 -1.24 -22.65
C TYR A 150 -13.38 -1.28 -21.32
N VAL A 151 -13.24 -2.46 -20.70
CA VAL A 151 -12.57 -2.63 -19.41
C VAL A 151 -11.28 -3.43 -19.61
N VAL A 152 -10.14 -2.74 -19.60
CA VAL A 152 -8.83 -3.37 -19.53
C VAL A 152 -8.58 -3.85 -18.12
N ALA A 153 -8.13 -5.11 -17.95
CA ALA A 153 -7.80 -5.66 -16.64
C ALA A 153 -6.36 -6.16 -16.58
N ARG A 154 -5.67 -5.86 -15.48
CA ARG A 154 -4.32 -6.36 -15.20
C ARG A 154 -4.22 -6.85 -13.77
N GLN A 155 -3.87 -8.11 -13.61
CA GLN A 155 -3.51 -8.68 -12.32
C GLN A 155 -2.06 -8.28 -12.00
N ALA A 156 -1.80 -7.92 -10.75
CA ALA A 156 -0.46 -7.74 -10.20
C ALA A 156 -0.38 -8.47 -8.86
N GLY A 157 0.80 -8.74 -8.38
CA GLY A 157 0.94 -9.45 -7.13
C GLY A 157 2.38 -9.52 -6.63
N GLU A 158 2.54 -10.18 -5.51
CA GLU A 158 3.79 -10.43 -4.85
C GLU A 158 4.65 -11.41 -5.63
N GLY A 159 5.96 -11.16 -5.67
CA GLY A 159 6.99 -12.08 -6.16
C GLY A 159 7.38 -11.92 -7.62
N ALA A 160 6.77 -11.02 -8.38
CA ALA A 160 7.17 -10.72 -9.75
C ALA A 160 6.83 -9.29 -10.14
N ASP A 161 7.76 -8.64 -10.82
CA ASP A 161 7.54 -7.35 -11.48
C ASP A 161 6.81 -7.53 -12.81
N LYS A 162 6.03 -6.53 -13.20
CA LYS A 162 5.40 -6.47 -14.52
C LYS A 162 6.47 -6.41 -15.60
N LYS A 163 6.20 -7.06 -16.72
CA LYS A 163 7.10 -7.00 -17.87
C LYS A 163 6.68 -5.90 -18.84
N LEU A 164 7.68 -5.23 -19.39
CA LEU A 164 7.50 -4.25 -20.45
C LEU A 164 7.19 -4.99 -21.76
N LYS A 165 5.95 -5.42 -21.90
CA LYS A 165 5.45 -6.14 -23.07
C LYS A 165 3.95 -5.99 -23.23
N ASN A 166 3.47 -6.33 -24.44
CA ASN A 166 2.06 -6.36 -24.79
C ASN A 166 1.25 -7.30 -23.86
N GLY A 167 0.16 -6.78 -23.35
CA GLY A 167 -0.75 -7.51 -22.45
C GLY A 167 -0.39 -7.46 -20.98
N GLU A 168 0.76 -6.86 -20.60
CA GLU A 168 1.14 -6.56 -19.21
C GLU A 168 1.18 -5.05 -18.96
N PHE A 169 2.36 -4.41 -19.12
CA PHE A 169 2.45 -2.96 -18.98
C PHE A 169 1.83 -2.23 -20.18
N ASP A 170 2.07 -2.73 -21.39
CA ASP A 170 1.48 -2.22 -22.62
C ASP A 170 0.15 -2.91 -22.93
N LEU A 171 -0.70 -2.25 -23.71
CA LEU A 171 -1.89 -2.88 -24.27
C LEU A 171 -1.49 -3.95 -25.30
N SER A 172 -2.30 -5.00 -25.40
CA SER A 172 -2.13 -5.96 -26.50
C SER A 172 -2.63 -5.37 -27.82
N PRO A 173 -2.19 -5.89 -28.98
CA PRO A 173 -2.73 -5.48 -30.27
C PRO A 173 -4.24 -5.63 -30.36
N ALA A 174 -4.81 -6.72 -29.82
CA ALA A 174 -6.24 -6.98 -29.83
C ALA A 174 -7.04 -5.97 -28.97
N GLU A 175 -6.50 -5.57 -27.81
CA GLU A 175 -7.10 -4.52 -26.98
C GLU A 175 -7.08 -3.17 -27.70
N THR A 176 -5.92 -2.81 -28.27
CA THR A 176 -5.77 -1.54 -29.02
C THR A 176 -6.74 -1.48 -30.19
N GLU A 177 -6.82 -2.54 -31.01
CA GLU A 177 -7.75 -2.62 -32.13
C GLU A 177 -9.19 -2.52 -31.67
N SER A 178 -9.57 -3.24 -30.62
CA SER A 178 -10.92 -3.23 -30.05
C SER A 178 -11.33 -1.85 -29.53
N ILE A 179 -10.43 -1.17 -28.81
CA ILE A 179 -10.70 0.15 -28.24
C ILE A 179 -10.85 1.18 -29.37
N LEU A 180 -9.99 1.16 -30.39
CA LEU A 180 -10.12 2.04 -31.55
C LEU A 180 -11.39 1.77 -32.33
N LYS A 181 -11.78 0.51 -32.51
CA LYS A 181 -13.00 0.11 -33.17
C LYS A 181 -14.24 0.53 -32.39
N MET A 182 -14.21 0.39 -31.06
CA MET A 182 -15.25 0.91 -30.17
C MET A 182 -15.37 2.44 -30.31
N ALA A 183 -14.24 3.15 -30.30
CA ALA A 183 -14.23 4.62 -30.42
C ALA A 183 -14.84 5.11 -31.76
N ALA A 184 -14.60 4.37 -32.85
CA ALA A 184 -15.12 4.68 -34.15
C ALA A 184 -16.61 4.27 -34.32
N GLY A 185 -17.06 3.21 -33.65
CA GLY A 185 -18.38 2.59 -33.85
C GLY A 185 -19.48 3.09 -32.93
N TYR A 186 -19.15 3.76 -31.84
CA TYR A 186 -20.11 4.23 -30.84
C TYR A 186 -20.02 5.73 -30.64
N LYS A 187 -21.17 6.37 -30.40
CA LYS A 187 -21.25 7.80 -30.12
C LYS A 187 -20.48 8.17 -28.82
N ASN A 188 -20.61 7.35 -27.81
CA ASN A 188 -19.92 7.50 -26.53
C ASN A 188 -19.06 6.26 -26.25
N SER A 189 -17.76 6.45 -26.15
CA SER A 189 -16.81 5.38 -25.86
C SER A 189 -16.08 5.66 -24.55
N VAL A 190 -16.11 4.72 -23.61
CA VAL A 190 -15.51 4.84 -22.28
C VAL A 190 -14.45 3.76 -22.10
N LEU A 191 -13.22 4.17 -21.80
CA LEU A 191 -12.14 3.27 -21.41
C LEU A 191 -12.04 3.22 -19.89
N VAL A 192 -12.17 2.03 -19.30
CA VAL A 192 -11.99 1.76 -17.87
C VAL A 192 -10.71 0.96 -17.68
N ILE A 193 -9.82 1.41 -16.80
CA ILE A 193 -8.54 0.78 -16.53
C ILE A 193 -8.59 0.14 -15.14
N ASN A 194 -8.68 -1.18 -15.10
CA ASN A 194 -8.68 -2.01 -13.88
C ASN A 194 -7.28 -2.62 -13.67
N SER A 195 -6.37 -1.81 -13.14
CA SER A 195 -4.98 -2.19 -12.86
C SER A 195 -4.49 -1.51 -11.59
N GLY A 196 -3.77 -2.22 -10.74
CA GLY A 196 -3.25 -1.74 -9.45
C GLY A 196 -2.10 -0.73 -9.55
N SER A 197 -1.52 -0.52 -10.73
CA SER A 197 -0.67 0.61 -11.07
C SER A 197 -0.99 1.06 -12.48
N TYR A 198 -0.55 2.26 -12.87
CA TYR A 198 -0.78 2.72 -14.23
C TYR A 198 -0.07 1.87 -15.29
N MET A 199 -0.50 1.98 -16.53
CA MET A 199 0.00 1.25 -17.68
C MET A 199 0.10 2.19 -18.89
N ASP A 200 0.84 1.79 -19.90
CA ASP A 200 0.90 2.55 -21.16
C ASP A 200 -0.36 2.27 -22.01
N ILE A 201 -1.15 3.31 -22.25
CA ILE A 201 -2.35 3.25 -23.07
C ILE A 201 -2.15 3.86 -24.46
N GLY A 202 -0.90 4.10 -24.87
CA GLY A 202 -0.58 4.74 -26.16
C GLY A 202 -1.24 6.12 -26.29
N THR A 203 -1.98 6.32 -27.39
CA THR A 203 -2.76 7.54 -27.66
C THR A 203 -4.26 7.30 -27.57
N LEU A 204 -4.69 6.24 -26.91
CA LEU A 204 -6.12 5.86 -26.88
C LEU A 204 -6.99 6.84 -26.10
N ASP A 205 -6.41 7.56 -25.14
CA ASP A 205 -7.10 8.65 -24.45
C ASP A 205 -7.53 9.79 -25.43
N GLU A 206 -6.83 9.97 -26.54
CA GLU A 206 -7.23 10.92 -27.58
C GLU A 206 -8.44 10.41 -28.41
N ALA A 207 -8.55 9.09 -28.58
CA ALA A 207 -9.58 8.46 -29.41
C ALA A 207 -10.92 8.27 -28.69
N VAL A 208 -10.91 7.94 -27.39
CA VAL A 208 -12.14 7.66 -26.62
C VAL A 208 -12.74 8.91 -25.99
N SER A 209 -14.06 8.88 -25.73
CA SER A 209 -14.78 10.02 -25.16
C SER A 209 -14.53 10.21 -23.65
N ALA A 210 -14.21 9.13 -22.93
CA ALA A 210 -13.88 9.21 -21.50
C ALA A 210 -12.89 8.13 -21.09
N VAL A 211 -12.05 8.44 -20.08
CA VAL A 211 -11.10 7.52 -19.46
C VAL A 211 -11.29 7.53 -17.95
N VAL A 212 -11.45 6.35 -17.37
CA VAL A 212 -11.63 6.15 -15.93
C VAL A 212 -10.55 5.20 -15.41
N TRP A 213 -9.73 5.63 -14.47
CA TRP A 213 -8.88 4.70 -13.73
C TRP A 213 -9.66 4.13 -12.55
N PHE A 214 -10.10 2.91 -12.75
CA PHE A 214 -10.82 2.13 -11.74
C PHE A 214 -9.86 1.61 -10.66
N CYS A 215 -8.59 1.39 -10.98
CA CYS A 215 -7.61 0.72 -10.12
C CYS A 215 -8.11 -0.68 -9.70
N GLN A 216 -8.05 -1.03 -8.40
CA GLN A 216 -8.56 -2.29 -7.83
C GLN A 216 -9.38 -1.95 -6.58
N GLN A 217 -10.71 -1.95 -6.71
CA GLN A 217 -11.62 -1.30 -5.76
C GLN A 217 -12.26 -2.25 -4.73
N GLY A 218 -11.65 -3.43 -4.49
CA GLY A 218 -12.17 -4.37 -3.50
C GLY A 218 -13.51 -4.98 -3.87
N MET A 219 -14.22 -5.49 -2.85
CA MET A 219 -15.43 -6.30 -3.05
C MET A 219 -16.63 -5.53 -3.63
N GLU A 220 -16.71 -4.23 -3.47
CA GLU A 220 -17.82 -3.38 -3.94
C GLU A 220 -17.46 -2.52 -5.16
N GLY A 221 -16.33 -2.81 -5.81
CA GLY A 221 -15.80 -2.02 -6.91
C GLY A 221 -16.78 -1.85 -8.07
N GLY A 222 -17.43 -2.92 -8.53
CA GLY A 222 -18.38 -2.85 -9.63
C GLY A 222 -19.60 -1.97 -9.32
N ALA A 223 -20.13 -2.06 -8.09
CA ALA A 223 -21.22 -1.21 -7.64
C ALA A 223 -20.80 0.27 -7.53
N ALA A 224 -19.57 0.52 -7.04
CA ALA A 224 -19.02 1.88 -6.96
C ALA A 224 -18.80 2.51 -8.35
N LEU A 225 -18.28 1.72 -9.32
CA LEU A 225 -18.13 2.18 -10.69
C LEU A 225 -19.49 2.53 -11.32
N ALA A 226 -20.49 1.70 -11.09
CA ALA A 226 -21.85 1.96 -11.58
C ALA A 226 -22.44 3.26 -10.98
N ASP A 227 -22.14 3.59 -9.71
CA ASP A 227 -22.53 4.86 -9.09
C ASP A 227 -21.84 6.06 -9.77
N ILE A 228 -20.57 5.94 -10.12
CA ILE A 228 -19.82 6.97 -10.85
C ILE A 228 -20.39 7.11 -12.26
N LEU A 229 -20.45 6.03 -13.04
CA LEU A 229 -20.89 6.08 -14.44
C LEU A 229 -22.32 6.60 -14.59
N SER A 230 -23.22 6.29 -13.66
CA SER A 230 -24.60 6.78 -13.69
C SER A 230 -24.79 8.21 -13.20
N GLY A 231 -23.77 8.81 -12.58
CA GLY A 231 -23.85 10.13 -11.94
C GLY A 231 -24.54 10.12 -10.58
N ARG A 232 -24.81 8.94 -9.97
CA ARG A 232 -25.27 8.85 -8.57
C ARG A 232 -24.21 9.36 -7.59
N ALA A 233 -22.94 9.24 -7.98
CA ALA A 233 -21.82 9.88 -7.29
C ALA A 233 -20.96 10.65 -8.30
N SER A 234 -20.51 11.84 -7.93
CA SER A 234 -19.52 12.58 -8.71
C SER A 234 -18.12 12.04 -8.38
N PRO A 235 -17.26 11.77 -9.39
CA PRO A 235 -15.89 11.37 -9.14
C PRO A 235 -15.14 12.44 -8.34
N SER A 236 -14.31 12.00 -7.42
CA SER A 236 -13.49 12.87 -6.56
C SER A 236 -12.14 12.26 -6.23
N GLY A 237 -11.79 11.13 -6.86
CA GLY A 237 -10.49 10.51 -6.78
C GLY A 237 -9.43 11.36 -7.46
N LYS A 238 -8.20 11.34 -6.94
CA LYS A 238 -7.04 12.04 -7.47
C LYS A 238 -5.88 11.06 -7.63
N LEU A 239 -5.07 11.23 -8.67
CA LEU A 239 -3.92 10.39 -8.94
C LEU A 239 -2.92 10.43 -7.78
N THR A 240 -2.38 9.28 -7.43
CA THR A 240 -1.29 9.11 -6.45
C THR A 240 0.07 9.01 -7.13
N ASP A 241 0.06 8.99 -8.47
CA ASP A 241 1.22 8.80 -9.32
C ASP A 241 1.15 9.72 -10.54
N THR A 242 2.30 10.16 -11.01
CA THR A 242 2.44 10.82 -12.30
C THR A 242 2.42 9.78 -13.42
N TRP A 243 1.53 9.91 -14.39
CA TRP A 243 1.51 9.01 -15.55
C TRP A 243 2.45 9.51 -16.63
N ALA A 244 3.47 8.73 -16.93
CA ALA A 244 4.34 8.94 -18.09
C ALA A 244 3.54 8.84 -19.40
N ARG A 245 4.00 9.50 -20.46
CA ARG A 245 3.45 9.29 -21.81
C ARG A 245 3.85 7.93 -22.37
N ARG A 246 5.08 7.53 -22.11
CA ARG A 246 5.67 6.23 -22.47
C ARG A 246 6.56 5.77 -21.33
N TYR A 247 6.80 4.48 -21.21
CA TYR A 247 7.71 3.95 -20.19
C TYR A 247 9.10 4.60 -20.21
N ALA A 248 9.63 4.90 -21.40
CA ALA A 248 10.93 5.56 -21.56
C ALA A 248 11.02 6.97 -20.93
N ASP A 249 9.88 7.59 -20.63
CA ASP A 249 9.80 8.91 -19.99
C ASP A 249 9.80 8.81 -18.43
N VAL A 250 9.81 7.60 -17.86
CA VAL A 250 9.97 7.34 -16.42
C VAL A 250 11.42 7.64 -16.02
N PRO A 251 11.68 8.27 -14.86
CA PRO A 251 13.06 8.51 -14.42
C PRO A 251 13.87 7.23 -14.38
N CYS A 252 15.05 7.23 -15.00
CA CYS A 252 15.96 6.08 -15.07
C CYS A 252 15.31 4.77 -15.57
N ALA A 253 14.29 4.86 -16.42
CA ALA A 253 13.45 3.75 -16.87
C ALA A 253 14.20 2.47 -17.22
N MET A 254 15.23 2.58 -18.06
CA MET A 254 16.02 1.44 -18.57
C MET A 254 17.08 0.92 -17.58
N GLN A 255 17.14 1.49 -16.38
CA GLN A 255 18.03 1.06 -15.30
C GLN A 255 17.29 0.17 -14.28
N TYR A 256 15.95 0.04 -14.40
CA TYR A 256 15.13 -0.70 -13.46
C TYR A 256 15.24 -2.22 -13.69
N SER A 257 15.63 -2.95 -12.63
CA SER A 257 15.55 -4.41 -12.51
C SER A 257 16.06 -5.13 -13.78
N TYR A 258 15.29 -6.10 -14.29
CA TYR A 258 15.63 -6.93 -15.46
C TYR A 258 15.91 -6.14 -16.75
N LEU A 259 15.54 -4.88 -16.86
CA LEU A 259 15.73 -4.04 -18.06
C LEU A 259 17.19 -3.69 -18.30
N ASN A 260 18.02 -3.60 -17.25
CA ASN A 260 19.47 -3.42 -17.39
C ASN A 260 20.25 -4.73 -17.33
N GLY A 261 19.57 -5.87 -17.12
CA GLY A 261 20.18 -7.20 -17.03
C GLY A 261 20.78 -7.54 -15.66
N ASP A 262 20.66 -6.66 -14.66
CA ASP A 262 21.13 -6.89 -13.29
C ASP A 262 19.95 -6.78 -12.29
N THR A 263 19.47 -7.91 -11.80
CA THR A 263 18.43 -7.96 -10.77
C THR A 263 19.01 -8.02 -9.35
N THR A 264 20.34 -7.92 -9.21
CA THR A 264 21.04 -8.03 -7.94
C THR A 264 21.38 -6.65 -7.36
N HIS A 265 21.71 -5.69 -8.22
CA HIS A 265 22.08 -4.33 -7.78
C HIS A 265 21.12 -3.32 -8.40
N GLU A 266 20.30 -2.71 -7.58
CA GLU A 266 19.34 -1.70 -8.00
C GLU A 266 19.82 -0.31 -7.56
N TYR A 267 20.41 0.46 -8.49
CA TYR A 267 20.91 1.79 -8.23
C TYR A 267 19.80 2.83 -8.35
N TYR A 268 19.55 3.58 -7.29
CA TYR A 268 18.51 4.61 -7.23
C TYR A 268 19.05 5.94 -7.79
N ARG A 269 19.36 5.92 -9.11
CA ARG A 269 20.01 7.05 -9.81
C ARG A 269 19.11 8.27 -9.96
N GLU A 270 17.82 8.13 -9.79
CA GLU A 270 16.87 9.24 -9.77
C GLU A 270 17.03 10.10 -8.50
N GLY A 271 17.67 9.60 -7.44
CA GLY A 271 17.87 10.33 -6.20
C GLY A 271 16.55 10.81 -5.60
N ILE A 272 16.43 12.11 -5.34
CA ILE A 272 15.17 12.71 -4.83
C ILE A 272 14.11 12.91 -5.93
N TYR A 273 14.43 12.70 -7.20
CA TYR A 273 13.57 13.01 -8.35
C TYR A 273 12.66 11.81 -8.71
N VAL A 274 11.82 11.40 -7.77
CA VAL A 274 10.81 10.35 -7.97
C VAL A 274 9.47 11.00 -8.36
N GLY A 275 8.76 10.39 -9.31
CA GLY A 275 7.43 10.82 -9.73
C GLY A 275 7.37 12.29 -10.16
N TYR A 276 6.35 13.05 -9.72
CA TYR A 276 6.17 14.45 -10.12
C TYR A 276 7.39 15.33 -9.84
N ARG A 277 8.22 15.01 -8.82
CA ARG A 277 9.46 15.75 -8.55
C ARG A 277 10.39 15.75 -9.74
N TYR A 278 10.48 14.61 -10.45
CA TYR A 278 11.21 14.52 -11.71
C TYR A 278 10.54 15.34 -12.81
N TYR A 279 9.27 15.07 -13.09
CA TYR A 279 8.58 15.69 -14.22
C TYR A 279 8.52 17.22 -14.10
N ASP A 280 8.33 17.74 -12.89
CA ASP A 280 8.29 19.17 -12.62
C ASP A 280 9.68 19.81 -12.67
N SER A 281 10.75 19.12 -12.21
CA SER A 281 12.10 19.67 -12.16
C SER A 281 12.83 19.60 -13.50
N PHE A 282 12.54 18.57 -14.31
CA PHE A 282 13.17 18.36 -15.63
C PHE A 282 12.29 18.84 -16.79
N GLU A 283 11.12 19.41 -16.50
CA GLU A 283 10.11 19.84 -17.50
C GLU A 283 9.75 18.73 -18.49
N THR A 284 9.75 17.49 -18.02
CA THR A 284 9.43 16.32 -18.83
C THR A 284 7.91 16.25 -19.08
N ALA A 285 7.51 15.98 -20.32
CA ALA A 285 6.11 15.82 -20.65
C ALA A 285 5.54 14.57 -19.99
N ARG A 286 4.36 14.72 -19.39
CA ARG A 286 3.58 13.64 -18.74
C ARG A 286 2.20 13.52 -19.39
N ARG A 287 1.56 12.37 -19.22
CA ARG A 287 0.18 12.15 -19.64
C ARG A 287 -0.78 12.80 -18.65
N TYR A 288 -0.70 12.40 -17.39
CA TYR A 288 -1.49 12.98 -16.30
C TYR A 288 -0.59 13.33 -15.11
N PRO A 289 -0.75 14.50 -14.50
CA PRO A 289 0.08 14.90 -13.37
C PRO A 289 -0.37 14.22 -12.06
N PHE A 290 0.53 14.13 -11.11
CA PHE A 290 0.23 13.77 -9.72
C PHE A 290 -0.86 14.68 -9.13
N GLY A 291 -1.80 14.10 -8.39
CA GLY A 291 -2.91 14.82 -7.78
C GLY A 291 -4.05 15.16 -8.75
N PHE A 292 -3.94 14.82 -10.04
CA PHE A 292 -4.97 15.10 -11.03
C PHE A 292 -6.18 14.17 -10.91
N GLY A 293 -7.37 14.69 -11.21
CA GLY A 293 -8.60 13.95 -11.33
C GLY A 293 -9.76 14.89 -11.57
N LEU A 294 -10.64 14.54 -12.51
CA LEU A 294 -11.81 15.33 -12.90
C LEU A 294 -13.02 15.02 -12.01
N SER A 295 -13.97 15.92 -12.01
CA SER A 295 -15.28 15.78 -11.36
C SER A 295 -16.39 16.11 -12.36
N TYR A 296 -17.64 15.74 -12.07
CA TYR A 296 -18.80 16.20 -12.84
C TYR A 296 -19.20 17.64 -12.51
N THR A 297 -18.50 18.27 -11.57
CA THR A 297 -18.67 19.68 -11.21
C THR A 297 -17.34 20.42 -11.28
N LYS A 298 -17.34 21.72 -11.02
CA LYS A 298 -16.15 22.57 -11.02
C LYS A 298 -16.00 23.23 -9.67
N PHE A 299 -14.76 23.45 -9.28
CA PHE A 299 -14.43 24.11 -8.02
C PHE A 299 -13.53 25.31 -8.27
N ALA A 300 -13.69 26.35 -7.44
CA ALA A 300 -12.75 27.45 -7.31
C ALA A 300 -12.02 27.33 -5.98
N LEU A 301 -10.70 27.42 -6.03
CA LEU A 301 -9.83 27.48 -4.84
C LEU A 301 -9.38 28.93 -4.64
N ASN A 302 -9.60 29.48 -3.45
CA ASN A 302 -9.19 30.82 -3.11
C ASN A 302 -8.49 30.83 -1.77
N THR A 303 -7.17 31.13 -1.77
CA THR A 303 -6.39 31.21 -0.52
C THR A 303 -6.82 32.47 0.26
N GLU A 304 -7.26 32.27 1.49
CA GLU A 304 -7.72 33.34 2.36
C GLU A 304 -6.59 33.88 3.25
N SER A 305 -5.73 32.99 3.74
CA SER A 305 -4.58 33.37 4.56
C SER A 305 -3.48 32.33 4.51
N VAL A 306 -2.24 32.79 4.71
CA VAL A 306 -1.09 31.95 5.04
C VAL A 306 -0.40 32.55 6.23
N THR A 307 -0.19 31.75 7.28
CA THR A 307 0.52 32.16 8.51
C THR A 307 1.63 31.19 8.85
N LEU A 308 2.62 31.69 9.58
CA LEU A 308 3.72 30.91 10.14
C LEU A 308 3.69 31.06 11.65
N GLU A 309 3.28 30.03 12.36
CA GLU A 309 3.09 30.04 13.81
C GLU A 309 3.59 28.74 14.42
N ASN A 310 4.29 28.84 15.54
CA ASN A 310 4.76 27.66 16.30
C ASN A 310 5.56 26.63 15.47
N GLY A 311 6.30 27.09 14.46
CA GLY A 311 7.08 26.24 13.57
C GLY A 311 6.25 25.48 12.54
N ALA A 312 5.00 25.88 12.30
CA ALA A 312 4.12 25.33 11.28
C ALA A 312 3.60 26.43 10.33
N VAL A 313 3.48 26.08 9.06
CA VAL A 313 2.82 26.89 8.04
C VAL A 313 1.36 26.47 7.99
N ASN A 314 0.44 27.44 8.13
CA ASN A 314 -1.00 27.21 8.07
C ASN A 314 -1.56 27.95 6.86
N VAL A 315 -2.28 27.22 6.01
CA VAL A 315 -2.87 27.71 4.77
C VAL A 315 -4.37 27.52 4.83
N ALA A 316 -5.14 28.62 4.85
CA ALA A 316 -6.59 28.59 4.79
C ALA A 316 -7.03 28.79 3.32
N VAL A 317 -7.76 27.82 2.78
CA VAL A 317 -8.23 27.83 1.38
C VAL A 317 -9.74 27.65 1.36
N ARG A 318 -10.44 28.59 0.78
CA ARG A 318 -11.86 28.46 0.50
C ARG A 318 -12.07 27.70 -0.78
N VAL A 319 -12.80 26.59 -0.65
CA VAL A 319 -13.23 25.74 -1.76
C VAL A 319 -14.70 26.04 -2.05
N LYS A 320 -15.02 26.47 -3.28
CA LYS A 320 -16.39 26.74 -3.72
C LYS A 320 -16.77 25.85 -4.88
N ASN A 321 -17.91 25.17 -4.79
CA ASN A 321 -18.48 24.47 -5.92
C ASN A 321 -19.14 25.47 -6.88
N THR A 322 -18.50 25.71 -8.02
CA THR A 322 -18.95 26.66 -9.05
C THR A 322 -19.73 25.98 -10.18
N GLY A 323 -19.87 24.67 -10.14
CA GLY A 323 -20.60 23.90 -11.14
C GLY A 323 -22.04 23.60 -10.73
N THR A 324 -22.63 22.56 -11.35
CA THR A 324 -24.06 22.24 -11.25
C THR A 324 -24.36 20.94 -10.50
N VAL A 325 -23.35 20.19 -10.11
CA VAL A 325 -23.51 18.88 -9.45
C VAL A 325 -22.80 18.92 -8.09
N ARG A 326 -23.34 18.20 -7.12
CA ARG A 326 -22.69 18.03 -5.81
C ARG A 326 -21.39 17.24 -5.96
N GLY A 327 -20.30 17.71 -5.34
CA GLY A 327 -18.99 17.04 -5.43
C GLY A 327 -18.04 17.38 -4.30
N LYS A 328 -16.85 16.78 -4.33
CA LYS A 328 -15.74 17.01 -3.39
C LYS A 328 -14.49 17.44 -4.16
N GLU A 329 -13.66 18.26 -3.54
CA GLU A 329 -12.36 18.65 -4.07
C GLU A 329 -11.26 18.45 -3.03
N VAL A 330 -10.01 18.29 -3.52
CA VAL A 330 -8.80 18.17 -2.69
C VAL A 330 -7.95 19.43 -2.86
N VAL A 331 -7.77 20.16 -1.79
CA VAL A 331 -6.76 21.22 -1.70
C VAL A 331 -5.40 20.57 -1.48
N GLN A 332 -4.45 20.87 -2.37
CA GLN A 332 -3.06 20.39 -2.32
C GLN A 332 -2.15 21.59 -2.08
N VAL A 333 -1.29 21.49 -1.07
CA VAL A 333 -0.31 22.53 -0.73
C VAL A 333 1.07 21.99 -0.99
N TYR A 334 1.83 22.73 -1.79
CA TYR A 334 3.21 22.40 -2.16
C TYR A 334 4.18 23.46 -1.64
N ALA A 335 5.43 23.06 -1.46
CA ALA A 335 6.53 23.95 -1.10
C ALA A 335 7.68 23.82 -2.10
N SER A 336 8.22 24.97 -2.54
CA SER A 336 9.46 25.04 -3.30
C SER A 336 10.55 25.60 -2.40
N ALA A 337 11.69 24.90 -2.29
CA ALA A 337 12.82 25.35 -1.50
C ALA A 337 13.85 26.08 -2.37
N PRO A 338 14.63 27.04 -1.81
CA PRO A 338 15.69 27.75 -2.54
C PRO A 338 16.81 26.78 -2.95
N GLN A 339 17.37 26.99 -4.12
CA GLN A 339 18.59 26.30 -4.55
C GLN A 339 19.80 26.87 -3.75
N GLY A 340 20.65 25.97 -3.29
CA GLY A 340 21.79 26.38 -2.45
C GLY A 340 22.93 25.36 -2.47
N GLU A 341 23.41 24.93 -1.30
CA GLU A 341 24.40 23.87 -1.14
C GLU A 341 23.88 22.54 -1.77
N LEU A 342 22.59 22.28 -1.59
CA LEU A 342 21.91 21.12 -2.13
C LEU A 342 21.03 21.52 -3.33
N THR A 343 21.04 20.71 -4.39
CA THR A 343 20.07 20.84 -5.47
C THR A 343 18.70 20.40 -4.99
N LYS A 344 17.65 21.16 -5.30
CA LYS A 344 16.28 20.87 -4.87
C LYS A 344 15.40 20.59 -6.08
N GLU A 345 14.37 19.81 -5.85
CA GLU A 345 13.26 19.67 -6.77
C GLU A 345 12.46 20.98 -6.90
N TYR A 346 11.70 21.11 -7.98
CA TYR A 346 10.89 22.30 -8.24
C TYR A 346 9.87 22.56 -7.12
N GLN A 347 9.17 21.51 -6.71
CA GLN A 347 8.20 21.56 -5.62
C GLN A 347 8.03 20.17 -4.98
N ARG A 348 7.58 20.15 -3.73
CA ARG A 348 7.18 18.94 -3.00
C ARG A 348 5.85 19.14 -2.32
N LEU A 349 5.02 18.10 -2.24
CA LEU A 349 3.78 18.13 -1.45
C LEU A 349 4.14 18.37 0.02
N ALA A 350 3.48 19.37 0.63
CA ALA A 350 3.66 19.71 2.04
C ALA A 350 2.42 19.36 2.87
N GLY A 351 1.24 19.38 2.24
CA GLY A 351 0.00 19.02 2.90
C GLY A 351 -1.18 18.97 1.96
N PHE A 352 -2.27 18.36 2.41
CA PHE A 352 -3.51 18.28 1.63
C PHE A 352 -4.72 18.14 2.56
N LYS A 353 -5.91 18.49 2.02
CA LYS A 353 -7.17 18.22 2.69
C LYS A 353 -8.32 18.12 1.69
N LYS A 354 -9.20 17.14 1.88
CA LYS A 354 -10.39 16.94 1.05
C LYS A 354 -11.59 17.64 1.66
N SER A 355 -12.40 18.30 0.84
CA SER A 355 -13.65 18.93 1.26
C SER A 355 -14.73 17.89 1.58
N ARG A 356 -15.72 18.29 2.38
CA ARG A 356 -17.01 17.61 2.38
C ARG A 356 -17.66 17.67 0.99
N ALA A 357 -18.76 16.96 0.79
CA ALA A 357 -19.51 17.06 -0.45
C ALA A 357 -20.29 18.40 -0.50
N LEU A 358 -19.85 19.31 -1.37
CA LEU A 358 -20.41 20.64 -1.57
C LEU A 358 -21.51 20.62 -2.63
N ALA A 359 -22.69 21.16 -2.31
CA ALA A 359 -23.75 21.41 -3.28
C ALA A 359 -23.37 22.57 -4.24
N PRO A 360 -24.01 22.73 -5.41
CA PRO A 360 -23.81 23.88 -6.29
C PRO A 360 -23.90 25.21 -5.55
N GLY A 361 -22.88 26.06 -5.67
CA GLY A 361 -22.77 27.35 -4.99
C GLY A 361 -22.30 27.28 -3.53
N GLU A 362 -22.26 26.10 -2.91
CA GLU A 362 -21.80 25.91 -1.55
C GLU A 362 -20.27 26.03 -1.45
N GLU A 363 -19.81 26.51 -0.28
CA GLU A 363 -18.37 26.68 -0.03
C GLU A 363 -17.98 26.18 1.37
N GLU A 364 -16.67 25.93 1.53
CA GLU A 364 -16.05 25.49 2.78
C GLU A 364 -14.62 26.01 2.84
N THR A 365 -14.15 26.47 4.00
CA THR A 365 -12.75 26.82 4.20
C THR A 365 -12.00 25.63 4.80
N LEU A 366 -10.99 25.16 4.10
CA LEU A 366 -10.10 24.08 4.52
C LEU A 366 -8.80 24.65 5.06
N ASN A 367 -8.44 24.29 6.28
CA ASN A 367 -7.15 24.62 6.86
C ASN A 367 -6.18 23.45 6.65
N VAL A 368 -5.10 23.70 5.91
CA VAL A 368 -3.99 22.76 5.71
C VAL A 368 -2.79 23.27 6.51
N SER A 369 -2.30 22.46 7.43
CA SER A 369 -1.14 22.79 8.27
C SER A 369 -0.03 21.78 8.05
N PHE A 370 1.22 22.28 7.95
CA PHE A 370 2.39 21.41 7.86
C PHE A 370 3.58 22.03 8.62
N PRO A 371 4.44 21.21 9.26
CA PRO A 371 5.62 21.68 9.98
C PRO A 371 6.72 22.12 9.02
N LEU A 372 7.63 22.98 9.49
CA LEU A 372 8.82 23.38 8.74
C LEU A 372 9.70 22.19 8.31
N ASP A 373 9.67 21.10 9.09
CA ASP A 373 10.35 19.83 8.80
C ASP A 373 9.94 19.21 7.44
N TYR A 374 8.82 19.64 6.82
CA TYR A 374 8.42 19.17 5.48
C TYR A 374 9.09 19.97 4.33
N MET A 375 9.77 21.08 4.66
CA MET A 375 10.54 21.88 3.71
C MET A 375 12.06 21.64 3.81
N GLU A 376 12.50 20.85 4.80
CA GLU A 376 13.93 20.55 5.04
C GLU A 376 14.54 19.66 3.96
N SER A 377 15.87 19.69 3.88
CA SER A 377 16.65 18.73 3.07
C SER A 377 17.78 18.14 3.90
N TYR A 378 18.14 16.90 3.64
CA TYR A 378 19.22 16.22 4.35
C TYR A 378 20.57 16.51 3.70
N SER A 379 21.51 17.06 4.47
CA SER A 379 22.90 17.26 4.07
C SER A 379 23.79 16.17 4.65
N GLU A 380 24.22 15.24 3.80
CA GLU A 380 25.16 14.17 4.19
C GLU A 380 26.46 14.74 4.73
N ARG A 381 26.94 15.85 4.13
CA ARG A 381 28.16 16.55 4.56
C ARG A 381 28.05 17.09 5.99
N ARG A 382 26.88 17.58 6.38
CA ARG A 382 26.59 18.11 7.71
C ARG A 382 26.08 17.05 8.68
N ALA A 383 25.66 15.89 8.19
CA ALA A 383 24.88 14.91 8.91
C ALA A 383 23.69 15.58 9.64
N ALA A 384 22.88 16.34 8.90
CA ALA A 384 21.82 17.18 9.45
C ALA A 384 20.70 17.43 8.45
N TYR A 385 19.48 17.54 8.93
CA TYR A 385 18.41 18.20 8.19
C TYR A 385 18.55 19.71 8.29
N ILE A 386 18.49 20.39 7.15
CA ILE A 386 18.71 21.83 7.04
C ILE A 386 17.59 22.54 6.29
N LEU A 387 17.33 23.78 6.69
CA LEU A 387 16.68 24.79 5.86
C LEU A 387 17.75 25.76 5.38
N GLU A 388 17.94 25.89 4.09
CA GLU A 388 18.95 26.79 3.54
C GLU A 388 18.43 28.23 3.44
N LYS A 389 19.29 29.20 3.60
CA LYS A 389 18.99 30.62 3.40
C LYS A 389 18.34 30.86 2.04
N GLY A 390 17.25 31.63 2.00
CA GLY A 390 16.58 32.02 0.76
C GLY A 390 15.06 32.09 0.88
N GLU A 391 14.38 32.08 -0.25
CA GLU A 391 12.93 32.19 -0.35
C GLU A 391 12.31 30.81 -0.56
N TYR A 392 11.40 30.42 0.34
CA TYR A 392 10.56 29.25 0.25
C TYR A 392 9.20 29.67 -0.27
N ILE A 393 8.72 29.06 -1.35
CA ILE A 393 7.47 29.43 -1.99
C ILE A 393 6.41 28.41 -1.60
N VAL A 394 5.33 28.86 -0.94
CA VAL A 394 4.15 28.05 -0.68
C VAL A 394 3.19 28.18 -1.85
N ARG A 395 2.72 27.03 -2.35
CA ARG A 395 1.83 26.92 -3.53
C ARG A 395 0.56 26.19 -3.17
N VAL A 396 -0.54 26.56 -3.80
CA VAL A 396 -1.83 25.89 -3.67
C VAL A 396 -2.34 25.48 -5.05
N GLY A 397 -2.91 24.29 -5.15
CA GLY A 397 -3.49 23.81 -6.40
C GLY A 397 -4.40 22.59 -6.20
N ALA A 398 -4.90 22.08 -7.34
CA ALA A 398 -5.70 20.86 -7.42
C ALA A 398 -4.89 19.67 -8.00
N SER A 399 -3.65 19.91 -8.45
CA SER A 399 -2.67 18.92 -8.90
C SER A 399 -1.27 19.52 -8.91
N SER A 400 -0.23 18.71 -9.09
CA SER A 400 1.15 19.20 -9.19
C SER A 400 1.39 20.11 -10.42
N ALA A 401 0.58 20.00 -11.46
CA ALA A 401 0.67 20.83 -12.65
C ALA A 401 -0.13 22.14 -12.57
N ASP A 402 -1.01 22.26 -11.59
CA ASP A 402 -1.94 23.38 -11.44
C ASP A 402 -1.73 24.01 -10.06
N THR A 403 -0.51 24.49 -9.80
CA THR A 403 -0.14 25.15 -8.55
C THR A 403 0.16 26.61 -8.77
N VAL A 404 -0.36 27.48 -7.88
CA VAL A 404 -0.07 28.91 -7.87
C VAL A 404 0.65 29.30 -6.59
N PRO A 405 1.67 30.18 -6.64
CA PRO A 405 2.31 30.76 -5.47
C PRO A 405 1.29 31.56 -4.64
N VAL A 406 1.26 31.34 -3.33
CA VAL A 406 0.36 32.06 -2.41
C VAL A 406 1.11 32.77 -1.29
N ALA A 407 2.30 32.31 -0.94
CA ALA A 407 3.16 32.96 0.03
C ALA A 407 4.64 32.71 -0.27
N VAL A 408 5.47 33.62 0.21
CA VAL A 408 6.94 33.50 0.23
C VAL A 408 7.41 33.63 1.68
N ILE A 409 8.16 32.65 2.15
CA ILE A 409 8.80 32.63 3.46
C ILE A 409 10.28 32.90 3.24
N THR A 410 10.77 34.04 3.69
CA THR A 410 12.21 34.43 3.55
C THR A 410 12.94 33.98 4.81
N LEU A 411 13.94 33.11 4.64
CA LEU A 411 14.84 32.66 5.70
C LEU A 411 16.16 33.43 5.60
N ASP A 412 16.55 34.13 6.65
CA ASP A 412 17.72 35.06 6.68
C ASP A 412 19.08 34.35 6.75
N GLY A 413 19.13 33.08 7.16
CA GLY A 413 20.35 32.28 7.30
C GLY A 413 20.03 30.78 7.18
N THR A 414 21.04 29.96 6.89
CA THR A 414 20.88 28.50 6.90
C THR A 414 20.77 28.00 8.34
N ALA A 415 19.75 27.19 8.64
CA ALA A 415 19.49 26.61 9.95
C ALA A 415 19.52 25.07 9.90
N GLU A 416 20.12 24.45 10.92
CA GLU A 416 20.03 23.01 11.16
C GLU A 416 18.80 22.75 12.05
N LEU A 417 17.88 21.85 11.61
CA LEU A 417 16.70 21.47 12.38
C LEU A 417 17.01 20.26 13.25
N TRP A 418 17.74 19.31 12.69
CA TRP A 418 18.16 18.07 13.33
C TRP A 418 19.63 17.82 13.06
N LYS A 419 20.39 17.62 14.13
CA LYS A 419 21.76 17.13 14.07
C LYS A 419 21.76 15.64 14.29
N LEU A 420 22.15 14.89 13.26
CA LEU A 420 22.11 13.45 13.21
C LEU A 420 23.51 12.88 13.05
N ARG A 421 23.59 11.58 12.77
CA ARG A 421 24.76 10.90 12.21
C ARG A 421 24.39 10.29 10.85
N ASN A 422 25.36 10.15 9.96
CA ASN A 422 25.15 9.41 8.73
C ASN A 422 24.99 7.93 9.02
N VAL A 423 24.08 7.29 8.29
CA VAL A 423 23.69 5.89 8.45
C VAL A 423 23.59 5.19 7.09
N CYS A 424 23.56 3.88 7.07
CA CYS A 424 23.42 3.09 5.84
C CYS A 424 24.39 3.54 4.72
N PRO A 425 25.72 3.63 4.97
CA PRO A 425 26.66 4.21 4.02
C PRO A 425 26.69 3.44 2.70
N VAL A 426 26.64 4.17 1.59
CA VAL A 426 26.82 3.61 0.25
C VAL A 426 28.29 3.24 0.04
N LYS A 427 28.55 2.02 -0.44
CA LYS A 427 29.91 1.52 -0.74
C LYS A 427 30.27 1.65 -2.22
N ALA A 428 29.27 1.75 -3.09
CA ALA A 428 29.45 1.86 -4.53
C ALA A 428 29.41 3.33 -4.97
N GLU A 429 30.32 3.73 -5.83
CA GLU A 429 30.25 5.06 -6.46
C GLU A 429 29.27 5.04 -7.63
N PHE A 430 28.27 5.91 -7.60
CA PHE A 430 27.36 6.19 -8.71
C PHE A 430 26.89 7.63 -8.66
N SER A 431 26.43 8.15 -9.79
CA SER A 431 25.88 9.51 -9.88
C SER A 431 24.37 9.47 -10.02
N GLU A 432 23.72 10.40 -9.34
CA GLU A 432 22.29 10.69 -9.51
C GLU A 432 22.07 11.67 -10.66
N ILE A 433 20.88 11.65 -11.24
CA ILE A 433 20.46 12.63 -12.23
C ILE A 433 20.31 14.01 -11.56
N ALA A 434 20.55 15.05 -12.34
CA ALA A 434 20.35 16.44 -11.90
C ALA A 434 19.73 17.25 -13.05
N PRO A 435 18.76 18.16 -12.78
CA PRO A 435 18.14 18.96 -13.82
C PRO A 435 19.17 19.94 -14.41
N ALA A 436 19.25 19.95 -15.75
CA ALA A 436 20.10 20.87 -16.49
C ALA A 436 19.51 22.29 -16.58
N ILE A 437 18.19 22.39 -16.45
CA ILE A 437 17.44 23.63 -16.63
C ILE A 437 17.02 24.16 -15.25
N ARG A 438 17.35 25.41 -14.96
CA ARG A 438 16.73 26.16 -13.87
C ARG A 438 15.45 26.78 -14.41
N ARG A 439 14.29 26.41 -13.83
CA ARG A 439 13.03 27.07 -14.18
C ARG A 439 13.13 28.59 -14.06
N SER A 440 12.40 29.29 -14.95
CA SER A 440 12.23 30.73 -14.82
C SER A 440 11.60 31.07 -13.47
N ALA A 441 11.96 32.24 -12.94
CA ALA A 441 11.37 32.70 -11.68
C ALA A 441 9.85 32.82 -11.80
N ASP A 442 9.15 32.36 -10.77
CA ASP A 442 7.69 32.52 -10.67
C ASP A 442 7.31 34.01 -10.60
N ASP A 443 6.13 34.36 -11.08
CA ASP A 443 5.53 35.64 -10.73
C ASP A 443 5.05 35.57 -9.27
N LEU A 444 5.76 36.28 -8.40
CA LEU A 444 5.48 36.37 -6.97
C LEU A 444 4.69 37.62 -6.61
N GLY A 445 4.13 38.33 -7.61
CA GLY A 445 3.27 39.49 -7.39
C GLY A 445 2.00 39.11 -6.61
N GLY A 446 1.70 39.85 -5.56
CA GLY A 446 0.50 39.61 -4.75
C GLY A 446 0.56 38.48 -3.72
N THR A 447 1.72 37.78 -3.58
CA THR A 447 1.91 36.75 -2.54
C THR A 447 2.09 37.37 -1.15
N VAL A 448 1.66 36.63 -0.11
CA VAL A 448 1.95 36.98 1.29
C VAL A 448 3.45 36.82 1.54
N ARG A 449 4.08 37.83 2.20
CA ARG A 449 5.48 37.79 2.60
C ARG A 449 5.60 37.48 4.07
N LEU A 450 6.30 36.40 4.41
CA LEU A 450 6.57 35.97 5.78
C LEU A 450 8.09 35.91 6.00
N GLU A 451 8.51 36.23 7.20
CA GLU A 451 9.92 36.17 7.58
C GLU A 451 10.15 35.06 8.60
N LEU A 452 11.24 34.36 8.44
CA LEU A 452 11.72 33.33 9.36
C LEU A 452 13.20 33.61 9.66
N ARG A 453 13.53 33.65 10.93
CA ARG A 453 14.92 33.89 11.35
C ARG A 453 15.58 32.56 11.68
N ALA A 454 16.76 32.32 11.11
CA ALA A 454 17.52 31.11 11.38
C ALA A 454 17.81 30.92 12.88
N GLY A 455 18.03 32.04 13.61
CA GLY A 455 18.29 32.05 15.05
C GLY A 455 17.09 31.62 15.91
N ASP A 456 15.86 31.65 15.37
CA ASP A 456 14.64 31.23 16.09
C ASP A 456 14.40 29.72 15.93
N ILE A 457 15.10 29.07 15.00
CA ILE A 457 15.01 27.62 14.75
C ILE A 457 15.93 26.89 15.72
N LYS A 458 15.34 26.06 16.58
CA LYS A 458 16.11 25.27 17.54
C LYS A 458 16.56 23.96 16.89
N CYS A 459 17.88 23.77 16.80
CA CYS A 459 18.44 22.50 16.39
C CYS A 459 18.18 21.43 17.46
N ARG A 460 17.64 20.29 17.03
CA ARG A 460 17.42 19.11 17.86
C ARG A 460 18.58 18.15 17.66
N THR A 461 18.99 17.45 18.71
CA THR A 461 20.04 16.42 18.67
C THR A 461 19.44 15.08 19.08
N VAL A 462 19.98 14.00 18.54
CA VAL A 462 19.55 12.62 18.83
C VAL A 462 20.58 11.94 19.71
N ASP A 463 20.08 11.27 20.76
CA ASP A 463 20.90 10.35 21.55
C ASP A 463 20.85 8.97 20.91
N TYR A 464 21.99 8.52 20.42
CA TYR A 464 22.15 7.19 19.80
C TYR A 464 22.58 6.09 20.80
N SER A 465 22.38 6.32 22.08
CA SER A 465 22.54 5.24 23.06
C SER A 465 21.56 4.09 22.82
N GLU A 466 21.98 2.89 23.20
CA GLU A 466 21.13 1.72 23.08
C GLU A 466 19.82 1.89 23.86
N PRO A 467 18.65 1.61 23.27
CA PRO A 467 17.38 1.72 23.96
C PRO A 467 17.35 0.88 25.24
N PRO A 468 16.78 1.34 26.34
CA PRO A 468 16.68 0.56 27.56
C PRO A 468 15.77 -0.66 27.39
N VAL A 469 15.94 -1.68 28.23
CA VAL A 469 14.92 -2.73 28.40
C VAL A 469 13.65 -2.07 28.96
N CYS A 470 12.47 -2.50 28.47
CA CYS A 470 11.17 -1.97 28.92
C CYS A 470 11.10 -1.97 30.46
N ARG A 471 10.68 -0.83 31.04
CA ARG A 471 10.67 -0.62 32.49
C ARG A 471 9.30 -0.82 33.14
N ASP A 472 8.28 -1.19 32.37
CA ASP A 472 6.93 -1.44 32.87
C ASP A 472 6.99 -2.58 33.90
N ALA A 473 6.41 -2.37 35.09
CA ALA A 473 6.53 -3.31 36.24
C ALA A 473 5.98 -4.72 35.91
N ASP A 474 4.84 -4.78 35.23
CA ASP A 474 4.20 -6.03 34.80
C ASP A 474 5.05 -6.79 33.77
N VAL A 475 5.71 -6.06 32.86
CA VAL A 475 6.63 -6.64 31.87
C VAL A 475 7.89 -7.18 32.56
N GLN A 476 8.45 -6.43 33.52
CA GLN A 476 9.64 -6.86 34.28
C GLN A 476 9.33 -8.09 35.15
N GLU A 477 8.17 -8.11 35.80
CA GLU A 477 7.73 -9.29 36.57
C GLU A 477 7.57 -10.53 35.68
N ALA A 478 6.98 -10.36 34.50
CA ALA A 478 6.84 -11.42 33.52
C ALA A 478 8.21 -11.87 33.02
N LEU A 479 9.08 -10.95 32.57
CA LEU A 479 10.41 -11.24 32.03
C LEU A 479 11.30 -12.00 33.02
N ALA A 480 11.21 -11.69 34.32
CA ALA A 480 11.97 -12.38 35.37
C ALA A 480 11.68 -13.89 35.47
N LYS A 481 10.56 -14.36 34.93
CA LYS A 481 10.17 -15.78 34.89
C LYS A 481 10.75 -16.55 33.70
N PHE A 482 11.51 -15.85 32.81
CA PHE A 482 11.99 -16.40 31.54
C PHE A 482 13.50 -16.67 31.59
N SER A 483 13.92 -17.88 31.22
CA SER A 483 15.33 -18.21 30.96
C SER A 483 15.75 -17.65 29.58
N THR A 484 17.07 -17.59 29.31
CA THR A 484 17.60 -17.26 27.99
C THR A 484 16.97 -18.13 26.88
N GLY A 485 16.79 -19.44 27.16
CA GLY A 485 16.13 -20.34 26.20
C GLY A 485 14.67 -20.00 25.95
N ASP A 486 13.95 -19.59 26.99
CA ASP A 486 12.55 -19.16 26.87
C ASP A 486 12.44 -17.84 26.08
N MET A 487 13.35 -16.89 26.29
CA MET A 487 13.41 -15.64 25.53
C MET A 487 13.69 -15.89 24.03
N ILE A 488 14.56 -16.83 23.69
CA ILE A 488 14.79 -17.25 22.31
C ILE A 488 13.50 -17.83 21.70
N ASP A 489 12.80 -18.70 22.44
CA ASP A 489 11.54 -19.28 21.96
C ASP A 489 10.46 -18.21 21.78
N LEU A 490 10.47 -17.15 22.58
CA LEU A 490 9.53 -16.04 22.48
C LEU A 490 9.80 -15.15 21.23
N CYS A 491 11.08 -14.90 20.92
CA CYS A 491 11.49 -14.09 19.78
C CYS A 491 11.34 -14.79 18.42
N VAL A 492 11.00 -16.08 18.39
CA VAL A 492 10.82 -16.84 17.15
C VAL A 492 9.37 -17.29 17.02
N GLY A 493 8.74 -16.94 15.92
CA GLY A 493 7.40 -17.38 15.59
C GLY A 493 7.25 -18.89 15.57
N THR A 494 6.04 -19.40 15.62
CA THR A 494 5.76 -20.84 15.68
C THR A 494 5.28 -21.43 14.36
N GLY A 495 5.74 -20.83 13.26
CA GLY A 495 5.41 -21.22 11.89
C GLY A 495 4.06 -20.67 11.45
N VAL A 496 3.75 -20.90 10.17
CA VAL A 496 2.44 -20.59 9.59
C VAL A 496 1.39 -21.37 10.37
N SER A 497 0.25 -20.77 10.62
CA SER A 497 -0.87 -21.38 11.31
C SER A 497 -1.40 -22.59 10.52
N GLY A 498 -0.68 -23.66 10.60
CA GLY A 498 -1.02 -24.89 9.89
C GLY A 498 -2.07 -25.73 10.60
N MET A 499 -2.61 -26.70 9.88
CA MET A 499 -3.56 -27.71 10.27
C MET A 499 -3.15 -28.53 11.52
N PHE A 500 -1.87 -28.49 11.87
CA PHE A 500 -1.31 -29.18 13.04
C PHE A 500 -1.22 -28.28 14.28
N SER A 501 -1.75 -27.04 14.20
CA SER A 501 -1.68 -26.11 15.32
C SER A 501 -2.48 -26.61 16.51
N THR A 502 -1.82 -26.62 17.67
CA THR A 502 -2.42 -26.84 18.98
C THR A 502 -2.48 -25.56 19.80
N ALA A 503 -2.29 -24.41 19.15
CA ALA A 503 -2.20 -23.11 19.83
C ALA A 503 -3.45 -22.81 20.67
N TYR A 504 -3.25 -22.13 21.79
CA TYR A 504 -4.33 -21.78 22.72
C TYR A 504 -5.32 -20.82 22.07
N ASN A 505 -4.85 -19.69 21.52
CA ASN A 505 -5.64 -18.83 20.65
C ASN A 505 -5.41 -19.25 19.20
N TYR A 506 -6.47 -19.57 18.49
CA TYR A 506 -6.38 -20.06 17.13
C TYR A 506 -7.34 -19.35 16.20
N THR A 507 -6.80 -18.73 15.17
CA THR A 507 -7.55 -18.10 14.09
C THR A 507 -7.27 -18.86 12.80
N PRO A 508 -8.28 -19.53 12.20
CA PRO A 508 -8.10 -20.21 10.91
C PRO A 508 -7.57 -19.26 9.83
N GLY A 509 -6.50 -19.66 9.16
CA GLY A 509 -5.88 -18.85 8.11
C GLY A 509 -4.93 -17.74 8.57
N ALA A 510 -4.72 -17.56 9.88
CA ALA A 510 -3.69 -16.64 10.37
C ALA A 510 -2.31 -17.04 9.82
N VAL A 511 -1.58 -16.06 9.25
CA VAL A 511 -0.33 -16.29 8.52
C VAL A 511 0.86 -16.53 9.45
N GLY A 512 0.73 -16.17 10.73
CA GLY A 512 1.74 -16.36 11.74
C GLY A 512 1.18 -16.24 13.16
N ARG A 513 1.97 -16.62 14.13
CA ARG A 513 1.66 -16.48 15.56
C ARG A 513 2.92 -16.53 16.42
N THR A 514 2.81 -15.99 17.63
CA THR A 514 3.80 -16.20 18.69
C THR A 514 3.58 -17.55 19.38
N THR A 515 4.49 -17.93 20.26
CA THR A 515 4.40 -19.19 21.01
C THR A 515 3.35 -19.13 22.13
N ASP A 516 2.63 -20.22 22.35
CA ASP A 516 1.74 -20.44 23.48
C ASP A 516 2.38 -21.26 24.61
N LYS A 517 3.67 -21.58 24.47
CA LYS A 517 4.46 -22.38 25.44
C LYS A 517 4.42 -21.80 26.86
N PHE A 518 4.18 -20.51 26.98
CA PHE A 518 4.24 -19.77 28.24
C PHE A 518 2.86 -19.31 28.74
N ALA A 519 1.80 -19.94 28.28
CA ALA A 519 0.44 -19.62 28.71
C ALA A 519 0.22 -19.82 30.22
N ASP A 520 0.96 -20.72 30.84
CA ASP A 520 1.02 -20.92 32.29
C ASP A 520 1.71 -19.78 33.04
N LYS A 521 2.61 -19.05 32.37
CA LYS A 521 3.26 -17.83 32.87
C LYS A 521 2.46 -16.55 32.56
N GLY A 522 1.26 -16.66 31.99
CA GLY A 522 0.41 -15.52 31.60
C GLY A 522 0.70 -14.92 30.25
N ILE A 523 1.61 -15.51 29.46
CA ILE A 523 1.95 -15.07 28.11
C ILE A 523 1.38 -16.07 27.10
N THR A 524 0.22 -15.72 26.55
CA THR A 524 -0.45 -16.52 25.52
C THR A 524 0.09 -16.19 24.13
N ASN A 525 -0.26 -16.99 23.11
CA ASN A 525 0.05 -16.62 21.74
C ASN A 525 -0.89 -15.54 21.20
N VAL A 526 -0.38 -14.73 20.29
CA VAL A 526 -1.14 -13.79 19.46
C VAL A 526 -1.07 -14.20 18.00
N ASN A 527 -2.10 -13.87 17.23
CA ASN A 527 -2.22 -14.23 15.82
C ASN A 527 -1.94 -13.00 14.93
N LEU A 528 -1.30 -13.28 13.78
CA LEU A 528 -0.97 -12.30 12.75
C LEU A 528 -1.76 -12.64 11.49
N ALA A 529 -2.41 -11.63 10.88
CA ALA A 529 -3.12 -11.80 9.61
C ALA A 529 -2.54 -10.87 8.55
N ASP A 530 -2.38 -11.41 7.35
CA ASP A 530 -1.97 -10.66 6.16
C ASP A 530 -3.19 -9.97 5.50
N GLY A 531 -2.98 -9.34 4.35
CA GLY A 531 -3.98 -8.70 3.52
C GLY A 531 -4.04 -7.19 3.69
N PRO A 532 -3.20 -6.39 3.00
CA PRO A 532 -3.22 -4.92 3.09
C PRO A 532 -4.55 -4.25 2.72
N ALA A 533 -5.44 -4.95 2.01
CA ALA A 533 -6.78 -4.48 1.67
C ALA A 533 -7.90 -5.01 2.59
N GLY A 534 -7.55 -5.74 3.67
CA GLY A 534 -8.47 -6.40 4.61
C GLY A 534 -7.84 -7.68 5.14
N LEU A 535 -8.48 -8.36 6.09
CA LEU A 535 -7.89 -9.56 6.68
C LEU A 535 -7.88 -10.75 5.70
N ARG A 536 -6.70 -11.33 5.46
CA ARG A 536 -6.57 -12.59 4.72
C ARG A 536 -6.68 -13.76 5.68
N LEU A 537 -7.87 -14.29 5.83
CA LEU A 537 -8.20 -15.47 6.64
C LEU A 537 -8.84 -16.56 5.76
N LEU A 538 -9.00 -17.77 6.28
CA LEU A 538 -9.83 -18.77 5.60
C LEU A 538 -11.30 -18.38 5.71
N ARG A 539 -11.97 -18.15 4.57
CA ARG A 539 -13.38 -17.79 4.51
C ARG A 539 -14.26 -18.87 5.10
N VAL A 540 -13.97 -20.12 4.74
CA VAL A 540 -14.66 -21.31 5.22
C VAL A 540 -13.63 -22.36 5.62
N SER A 541 -13.79 -22.95 6.79
CA SER A 541 -12.96 -24.03 7.31
C SER A 541 -13.81 -25.00 8.12
N ALA A 542 -13.27 -26.12 8.55
CA ALA A 542 -13.98 -27.03 9.43
C ALA A 542 -13.07 -27.55 10.55
N LEU A 543 -13.69 -27.97 11.63
CA LEU A 543 -13.01 -28.65 12.75
C LEU A 543 -13.48 -30.08 12.82
N ASN A 544 -12.55 -31.02 12.80
CA ASN A 544 -12.89 -32.41 13.06
C ASN A 544 -13.10 -32.65 14.56
N LYS A 545 -13.66 -33.79 14.90
CA LYS A 545 -13.94 -34.24 16.30
C LYS A 545 -12.72 -34.21 17.24
N HIS A 546 -11.50 -34.08 16.70
CA HIS A 546 -10.26 -33.93 17.46
C HIS A 546 -9.78 -32.47 17.56
N GLY A 547 -10.60 -31.50 17.10
CA GLY A 547 -10.28 -30.08 17.07
C GLY A 547 -9.19 -29.71 16.07
N ARG A 548 -8.97 -30.50 15.02
CA ARG A 548 -8.02 -30.21 13.94
C ARG A 548 -8.74 -29.50 12.81
N LEU A 549 -8.08 -28.46 12.28
CA LEU A 549 -8.58 -27.72 11.12
C LEU A 549 -8.57 -28.58 9.86
N ARG A 550 -9.63 -28.42 9.08
CA ARG A 550 -9.84 -29.01 7.76
C ARG A 550 -10.20 -27.91 6.76
N PHE A 551 -9.91 -28.14 5.48
CA PHE A 551 -10.23 -27.20 4.41
C PHE A 551 -11.59 -27.53 3.78
N CYS A 552 -12.38 -26.50 3.52
CA CYS A 552 -13.68 -26.61 2.87
C CYS A 552 -13.65 -26.12 1.43
N GLY A 553 -14.28 -26.82 0.51
CA GLY A 553 -14.55 -26.33 -0.85
C GLY A 553 -13.32 -26.00 -1.69
N GLY A 554 -12.14 -26.54 -1.36
CA GLY A 554 -10.89 -26.22 -2.05
C GLY A 554 -10.27 -24.89 -1.64
N GLU A 555 -10.75 -24.29 -0.56
CA GLU A 555 -10.12 -23.11 0.05
C GLU A 555 -8.89 -23.55 0.88
N TYR A 556 -7.72 -23.42 0.28
CA TYR A 556 -6.47 -23.75 0.94
C TYR A 556 -5.71 -22.49 1.32
N ILE A 557 -4.86 -22.59 2.36
CA ILE A 557 -4.01 -21.47 2.82
C ILE A 557 -3.06 -21.01 1.70
N ASN A 558 -2.68 -21.95 0.81
CA ASN A 558 -1.84 -21.67 -0.36
C ASN A 558 -2.08 -22.70 -1.48
N ASP A 559 -1.64 -22.37 -2.67
CA ASP A 559 -1.78 -23.24 -3.86
C ASP A 559 -1.04 -24.58 -3.73
N ILE A 560 -0.02 -24.65 -2.89
CA ILE A 560 0.72 -25.89 -2.59
C ILE A 560 -0.22 -26.98 -2.10
N MET A 561 -1.13 -26.62 -1.20
CA MET A 561 -2.10 -27.56 -0.62
C MET A 561 -3.12 -28.00 -1.68
N ARG A 562 -3.48 -27.10 -2.60
CA ARG A 562 -4.37 -27.41 -3.72
C ARG A 562 -3.75 -28.42 -4.71
N ASP A 563 -2.44 -28.29 -4.94
CA ASP A 563 -1.70 -29.10 -5.92
C ASP A 563 -1.20 -30.44 -5.35
N LEU A 564 -1.45 -30.74 -4.07
CA LEU A 564 -1.13 -32.03 -3.47
C LEU A 564 -1.89 -33.17 -4.15
N PRO A 565 -1.28 -34.39 -4.24
CA PRO A 565 -1.98 -35.57 -4.74
C PRO A 565 -3.32 -35.81 -4.02
N PRO A 566 -4.38 -36.27 -4.71
CA PRO A 566 -5.72 -36.43 -4.13
C PRO A 566 -5.74 -37.20 -2.80
N ARG A 567 -4.98 -38.30 -2.71
CA ARG A 567 -4.86 -39.11 -1.48
C ARG A 567 -4.32 -38.34 -0.26
N ILE A 568 -3.47 -37.32 -0.52
CA ILE A 568 -2.92 -36.49 0.53
C ILE A 568 -3.92 -35.37 0.87
N ARG A 569 -4.61 -34.82 -0.15
CA ARG A 569 -5.65 -33.81 0.06
C ARG A 569 -6.81 -34.32 0.90
N GLU A 570 -7.27 -35.55 0.68
CA GLU A 570 -8.35 -36.21 1.46
C GLU A 570 -8.05 -36.17 2.97
N TYR A 571 -6.78 -36.19 3.38
CA TYR A 571 -6.42 -36.05 4.79
C TYR A 571 -6.65 -34.65 5.33
N PHE A 572 -6.66 -33.65 4.47
CA PHE A 572 -6.77 -32.24 4.83
C PHE A 572 -8.17 -31.67 4.54
N ASP A 573 -8.94 -32.28 3.65
CA ASP A 573 -10.27 -31.83 3.30
C ASP A 573 -11.29 -32.15 4.40
N ALA A 574 -12.29 -31.27 4.52
CA ALA A 574 -13.38 -31.45 5.49
C ALA A 574 -14.23 -32.66 5.17
N ALA A 575 -14.60 -33.40 6.22
CA ALA A 575 -15.56 -34.48 6.14
C ALA A 575 -16.99 -33.96 6.45
N PRO A 576 -18.03 -34.62 5.99
CA PRO A 576 -19.43 -34.18 6.23
C PRO A 576 -19.82 -34.01 7.70
N GLU A 577 -19.14 -34.73 8.60
CA GLU A 577 -19.36 -34.66 10.04
C GLU A 577 -18.56 -33.58 10.76
N ASP A 578 -17.66 -32.85 10.08
CA ASP A 578 -16.84 -31.81 10.68
C ASP A 578 -17.67 -30.52 10.89
N GLU A 579 -17.41 -29.82 11.99
CA GLU A 579 -18.05 -28.54 12.29
C GLU A 579 -17.55 -27.45 11.36
N THR A 580 -18.42 -26.88 10.54
CA THR A 580 -18.05 -25.78 9.61
C THR A 580 -17.94 -24.45 10.35
N LEU A 581 -16.91 -23.69 10.03
CA LEU A 581 -16.61 -22.38 10.58
C LEU A 581 -16.47 -21.34 9.46
N TYR A 582 -16.93 -20.12 9.72
CA TYR A 582 -16.96 -19.00 8.77
C TYR A 582 -16.19 -17.79 9.29
N GLN A 583 -15.41 -17.15 8.40
CA GLN A 583 -14.68 -15.92 8.68
C GLN A 583 -14.76 -15.01 7.45
N HIS A 584 -15.86 -14.26 7.34
CA HIS A 584 -16.06 -13.37 6.21
C HIS A 584 -15.42 -12.00 6.47
N ALA A 585 -14.20 -11.83 5.96
CA ALA A 585 -13.51 -10.55 5.97
C ALA A 585 -14.04 -9.59 4.89
N THR A 586 -13.75 -8.33 5.01
CA THR A 586 -14.11 -7.29 4.03
C THR A 586 -12.92 -6.97 3.16
N ALA A 587 -13.05 -7.13 1.84
CA ALA A 587 -12.07 -6.63 0.89
C ALA A 587 -12.36 -5.15 0.56
N PHE A 588 -11.59 -4.26 1.18
CA PHE A 588 -11.58 -2.83 0.87
C PHE A 588 -10.81 -2.55 -0.43
N PRO A 589 -10.85 -1.32 -0.99
CA PRO A 589 -9.95 -0.92 -2.05
C PRO A 589 -8.48 -1.15 -1.64
N VAL A 590 -7.66 -1.57 -2.59
CA VAL A 590 -6.21 -1.73 -2.36
C VAL A 590 -5.52 -0.42 -1.99
N GLY A 591 -4.29 -0.48 -1.48
CA GLY A 591 -3.56 0.69 -0.99
C GLY A 591 -3.57 1.88 -1.94
N THR A 592 -3.17 1.69 -3.20
CA THR A 592 -3.22 2.72 -4.25
C THR A 592 -4.62 3.30 -4.42
N ALA A 593 -5.64 2.44 -4.53
CA ALA A 593 -7.03 2.88 -4.73
C ALA A 593 -7.58 3.65 -3.52
N LEU A 594 -7.24 3.22 -2.31
CA LEU A 594 -7.62 3.92 -1.09
C LEU A 594 -6.90 5.29 -1.00
N ALA A 595 -5.63 5.34 -1.40
CA ALA A 595 -4.84 6.57 -1.44
C ALA A 595 -5.36 7.57 -2.47
N GLN A 596 -5.91 7.13 -3.60
CA GLN A 596 -6.59 7.98 -4.59
C GLN A 596 -7.76 8.77 -3.99
N SER A 597 -8.30 8.36 -2.85
CA SER A 597 -9.30 9.15 -2.14
C SER A 597 -8.76 10.48 -1.60
N TRP A 598 -7.47 10.58 -1.30
CA TRP A 598 -6.83 11.70 -0.59
C TRP A 598 -7.60 12.11 0.67
N ASN A 599 -8.18 11.13 1.38
CA ASN A 599 -9.10 11.35 2.49
C ASN A 599 -8.64 10.59 3.74
N THR A 600 -7.95 11.29 4.62
CA THR A 600 -7.43 10.71 5.88
C THR A 600 -8.55 10.22 6.81
N GLU A 601 -9.70 10.90 6.86
CA GLU A 601 -10.84 10.47 7.69
C GLU A 601 -11.43 9.14 7.19
N LEU A 602 -11.53 8.98 5.86
CA LEU A 602 -11.98 7.74 5.25
C LEU A 602 -11.00 6.59 5.53
N CYS A 603 -9.70 6.85 5.38
CA CYS A 603 -8.65 5.88 5.68
C CYS A 603 -8.67 5.42 7.16
N GLU A 604 -8.88 6.36 8.08
CA GLU A 604 -9.02 6.05 9.51
C GLU A 604 -10.25 5.18 9.79
N ARG A 605 -11.39 5.48 9.16
CA ARG A 605 -12.61 4.66 9.25
C ARG A 605 -12.40 3.25 8.69
N VAL A 606 -11.67 3.09 7.58
CA VAL A 606 -11.33 1.78 7.03
C VAL A 606 -10.46 1.01 8.02
N GLY A 607 -9.43 1.64 8.59
CA GLY A 607 -8.58 1.03 9.63
C GLY A 607 -9.39 0.55 10.84
N ALA A 608 -10.33 1.38 11.33
CA ALA A 608 -11.22 1.02 12.44
C ALA A 608 -12.18 -0.13 12.09
N ALA A 609 -12.63 -0.21 10.84
CA ALA A 609 -13.48 -1.32 10.38
C ALA A 609 -12.70 -2.64 10.37
N VAL A 610 -11.46 -2.64 9.87
CA VAL A 610 -10.57 -3.82 9.93
C VAL A 610 -10.27 -4.21 11.38
N ALA A 611 -10.05 -3.24 12.27
CA ALA A 611 -9.78 -3.53 13.69
C ALA A 611 -10.94 -4.25 14.39
N ARG A 612 -12.20 -3.92 14.05
CA ARG A 612 -13.36 -4.67 14.56
C ARG A 612 -13.38 -6.12 14.05
N GLU A 613 -12.95 -6.36 12.81
CA GLU A 613 -12.76 -7.74 12.32
C GLU A 613 -11.60 -8.46 13.03
N MET A 614 -10.50 -7.74 13.33
CA MET A 614 -9.39 -8.29 14.12
C MET A 614 -9.85 -8.72 15.51
N GLU A 615 -10.66 -7.92 16.19
CA GLU A 615 -11.21 -8.25 17.51
C GLU A 615 -12.13 -9.48 17.45
N GLU A 616 -13.04 -9.52 16.47
CA GLU A 616 -13.98 -10.63 16.27
C GLU A 616 -13.24 -11.94 15.98
N TYR A 617 -12.23 -11.93 15.11
CA TYR A 617 -11.50 -13.13 14.69
C TYR A 617 -10.22 -13.41 15.52
N GLY A 618 -9.94 -12.61 16.55
CA GLY A 618 -8.81 -12.82 17.46
C GLY A 618 -7.45 -12.62 16.80
N VAL A 619 -7.37 -11.67 15.86
CA VAL A 619 -6.14 -11.20 15.24
C VAL A 619 -5.59 -10.03 16.05
N THR A 620 -4.32 -10.09 16.46
CA THR A 620 -3.67 -9.00 17.20
C THR A 620 -2.87 -8.09 16.25
N TYR A 621 -2.14 -8.67 15.30
CA TYR A 621 -1.36 -7.92 14.34
C TYR A 621 -1.97 -8.04 12.93
N TRP A 622 -2.35 -6.93 12.34
CA TRP A 622 -2.63 -6.83 10.92
C TRP A 622 -1.39 -6.36 10.19
N LEU A 623 -0.92 -7.14 9.19
CA LEU A 623 0.31 -6.87 8.45
C LEU A 623 0.07 -5.80 7.38
N ALA A 624 -0.33 -4.62 7.84
CA ALA A 624 -0.65 -3.42 7.05
C ALA A 624 -0.59 -2.16 7.94
N PRO A 625 -0.56 -0.94 7.33
CA PRO A 625 -0.50 -0.67 5.90
C PRO A 625 0.88 -0.96 5.27
N ALA A 626 0.88 -1.31 3.98
CA ALA A 626 2.09 -1.35 3.17
C ALA A 626 2.33 0.03 2.55
N MET A 627 3.58 0.56 2.62
CA MET A 627 3.79 1.97 2.37
C MET A 627 5.12 2.33 1.68
N ASN A 628 5.69 1.40 0.92
CA ASN A 628 6.84 1.72 0.08
C ASN A 628 6.45 2.71 -1.04
N ILE A 629 7.40 3.47 -1.52
CA ILE A 629 7.18 4.48 -2.55
C ILE A 629 6.96 3.81 -3.91
N HIS A 630 6.02 4.30 -4.72
CA HIS A 630 5.86 3.93 -6.13
C HIS A 630 7.02 4.50 -6.95
N ARG A 631 8.18 3.85 -6.89
CA ARG A 631 9.39 4.27 -7.57
C ARG A 631 9.32 4.05 -9.08
N ASN A 632 8.75 2.91 -9.48
CA ASN A 632 8.61 2.52 -10.88
C ASN A 632 7.27 1.80 -11.11
N PRO A 633 6.55 2.06 -12.20
CA PRO A 633 5.23 1.45 -12.45
C PRO A 633 5.27 -0.05 -12.68
N LEU A 634 6.43 -0.63 -12.96
CA LEU A 634 6.59 -2.07 -13.16
C LEU A 634 6.62 -2.87 -11.85
N CYS A 635 6.89 -2.23 -10.70
CA CYS A 635 6.91 -2.94 -9.42
C CYS A 635 5.59 -3.68 -9.17
N GLY A 636 5.69 -5.00 -8.96
CA GLY A 636 4.54 -5.89 -8.83
C GLY A 636 3.64 -5.57 -7.64
N ARG A 637 4.20 -5.01 -6.56
CA ARG A 637 3.47 -4.69 -5.31
C ARG A 637 2.97 -3.24 -5.22
N ASN A 638 3.09 -2.41 -6.25
CA ASN A 638 2.56 -1.04 -6.21
C ASN A 638 1.08 -1.00 -5.83
N PHE A 639 0.27 -2.00 -6.21
CA PHE A 639 -1.15 -2.03 -5.89
C PHE A 639 -1.45 -1.89 -4.39
N GLU A 640 -0.62 -2.46 -3.52
CA GLU A 640 -0.81 -2.42 -2.06
C GLU A 640 -0.12 -1.24 -1.38
N TYR A 641 0.81 -0.57 -2.08
CA TYR A 641 1.44 0.67 -1.62
C TYR A 641 0.52 1.87 -1.88
N LEU A 642 0.92 3.06 -1.46
CA LEU A 642 0.01 4.19 -1.45
C LEU A 642 0.29 5.21 -2.56
N SER A 643 1.55 5.63 -2.76
CA SER A 643 1.89 6.74 -3.66
C SER A 643 3.37 6.83 -4.01
N GLU A 644 3.68 7.61 -5.05
CA GLU A 644 5.03 8.10 -5.35
C GLU A 644 5.51 9.20 -4.37
N ASP A 645 4.59 9.79 -3.60
CA ASP A 645 4.90 10.89 -2.67
C ASP A 645 4.94 10.43 -1.21
N PRO A 646 6.03 10.72 -0.46
CA PRO A 646 6.19 10.28 0.92
C PRO A 646 5.25 10.97 1.92
N VAL A 647 4.80 12.22 1.67
CA VAL A 647 3.88 12.94 2.56
C VAL A 647 2.48 12.36 2.42
N LEU A 648 2.00 12.14 1.19
CA LEU A 648 0.72 11.49 0.95
C LEU A 648 0.71 10.09 1.55
N THR A 649 1.75 9.29 1.27
CA THR A 649 1.94 7.95 1.82
C THR A 649 1.92 7.95 3.35
N GLY A 650 2.72 8.78 3.98
CA GLY A 650 2.85 8.82 5.45
C GLY A 650 1.57 9.26 6.15
N LYS A 651 0.88 10.29 5.65
CA LYS A 651 -0.37 10.80 6.21
C LYS A 651 -1.51 9.78 6.15
N LEU A 652 -1.66 9.09 5.00
CA LEU A 652 -2.70 8.08 4.83
C LEU A 652 -2.38 6.82 5.63
N ALA A 653 -1.12 6.35 5.65
CA ALA A 653 -0.70 5.25 6.48
C ALA A 653 -0.89 5.54 7.99
N ALA A 654 -0.59 6.76 8.43
CA ALA A 654 -0.85 7.20 9.80
C ALA A 654 -2.35 7.17 10.13
N ALA A 655 -3.21 7.59 9.22
CA ALA A 655 -4.66 7.55 9.40
C ALA A 655 -5.17 6.10 9.52
N ILE A 656 -4.76 5.21 8.62
CA ILE A 656 -5.09 3.77 8.71
C ILE A 656 -4.63 3.21 10.06
N THR A 657 -3.40 3.50 10.46
CA THR A 657 -2.80 3.03 11.73
C THR A 657 -3.61 3.51 12.95
N ARG A 658 -4.00 4.79 13.00
CA ARG A 658 -4.86 5.31 14.09
C ARG A 658 -6.20 4.59 14.12
N GLY A 659 -6.81 4.37 12.95
CA GLY A 659 -8.05 3.62 12.83
C GLY A 659 -7.93 2.21 13.39
N VAL A 660 -6.88 1.47 13.02
CA VAL A 660 -6.63 0.12 13.56
C VAL A 660 -6.44 0.15 15.08
N GLN A 661 -5.63 1.07 15.57
CA GLN A 661 -5.30 1.17 16.99
C GLN A 661 -6.38 1.88 17.84
N SER A 662 -7.50 2.30 17.22
CA SER A 662 -8.69 2.76 17.94
C SER A 662 -9.42 1.63 18.68
N VAL A 663 -9.21 0.38 18.27
CA VAL A 663 -9.64 -0.81 19.00
C VAL A 663 -8.46 -1.30 19.83
N ASP A 664 -8.63 -1.24 21.14
CA ASP A 664 -7.55 -1.52 22.09
C ASP A 664 -7.03 -2.96 21.96
N GLY A 665 -5.69 -3.11 21.84
CA GLY A 665 -5.01 -4.39 21.65
C GLY A 665 -4.99 -4.91 20.22
N CYS A 666 -5.52 -4.17 19.23
CA CYS A 666 -5.33 -4.40 17.80
C CYS A 666 -4.19 -3.53 17.28
N TYR A 667 -3.25 -4.12 16.54
CA TYR A 667 -2.02 -3.47 16.14
C TYR A 667 -1.84 -3.46 14.63
N ALA A 668 -1.57 -2.26 14.07
CA ALA A 668 -1.09 -2.12 12.71
C ALA A 668 0.40 -2.48 12.65
N THR A 669 0.81 -3.14 11.56
CA THR A 669 2.21 -3.47 11.26
C THR A 669 2.60 -2.78 9.96
N VAL A 670 3.23 -1.61 10.06
CA VAL A 670 3.65 -0.86 8.87
C VAL A 670 4.79 -1.58 8.15
N LYS A 671 4.73 -1.69 6.82
CA LYS A 671 5.64 -2.50 6.01
C LYS A 671 5.90 -1.90 4.62
N HIS A 672 6.97 -2.22 3.89
CA HIS A 672 8.12 -3.03 4.28
C HIS A 672 9.31 -2.09 4.49
N PHE A 673 9.94 -2.12 5.63
CA PHE A 673 11.00 -1.17 6.03
C PHE A 673 12.39 -1.73 5.69
N ALA A 674 13.08 -1.26 4.62
CA ALA A 674 12.70 -0.21 3.69
C ALA A 674 13.16 -0.57 2.26
N CYS A 675 12.80 0.30 1.29
CA CYS A 675 13.26 0.19 -0.10
C CYS A 675 12.87 -1.11 -0.82
N ASN A 676 11.71 -1.71 -0.49
CA ASN A 676 11.16 -2.84 -1.24
C ASN A 676 10.41 -2.33 -2.48
N ASN A 677 11.16 -1.92 -3.51
CA ASN A 677 10.65 -1.23 -4.70
C ASN A 677 10.75 -2.07 -5.98
N LEU A 678 11.11 -3.35 -5.86
CA LEU A 678 11.08 -4.34 -6.92
C LEU A 678 10.77 -5.73 -6.33
N GLU A 679 10.22 -6.62 -7.14
CA GLU A 679 9.87 -7.98 -6.75
C GLU A 679 10.77 -9.06 -7.39
N ASP A 680 11.28 -8.81 -8.60
CA ASP A 680 12.22 -9.72 -9.26
C ASP A 680 13.49 -9.84 -8.41
N ASN A 681 13.83 -11.06 -7.99
CA ASN A 681 14.98 -11.37 -7.14
C ASN A 681 15.02 -10.62 -5.78
N ARG A 682 13.87 -10.20 -5.22
CA ARG A 682 13.76 -9.36 -4.02
C ARG A 682 14.57 -9.84 -2.81
N ASN A 683 14.80 -11.17 -2.68
CA ASN A 683 15.55 -11.74 -1.56
C ASN A 683 17.08 -11.52 -1.65
N HIS A 684 17.59 -11.20 -2.85
CA HIS A 684 19.02 -11.02 -3.10
C HIS A 684 19.34 -9.68 -3.78
N SER A 685 18.32 -8.85 -3.99
CA SER A 685 18.51 -7.53 -4.57
C SER A 685 19.04 -6.55 -3.52
N ASP A 686 20.05 -5.76 -3.88
CA ASP A 686 20.60 -4.68 -3.08
C ASP A 686 20.08 -3.33 -3.60
N SER A 687 19.27 -2.66 -2.80
CA SER A 687 18.84 -1.29 -3.05
C SER A 687 19.96 -0.32 -2.69
N ILE A 688 20.66 0.18 -3.72
CA ILE A 688 21.81 1.09 -3.56
C ILE A 688 21.34 2.53 -3.72
N VAL A 689 21.28 3.25 -2.60
CA VAL A 689 20.69 4.58 -2.52
C VAL A 689 21.51 5.51 -1.62
N HIS A 690 21.76 6.74 -2.07
CA HIS A 690 22.39 7.77 -1.23
C HIS A 690 21.49 8.14 -0.04
N GLU A 691 22.13 8.48 1.09
CA GLU A 691 21.41 8.69 2.35
C GLU A 691 20.39 9.84 2.26
N ARG A 692 20.66 10.88 1.46
CA ARG A 692 19.73 11.96 1.23
C ARG A 692 18.42 11.46 0.61
N ALA A 693 18.49 10.73 -0.50
CA ALA A 693 17.33 10.16 -1.17
C ALA A 693 16.63 9.14 -0.26
N LEU A 694 17.39 8.30 0.45
CA LEU A 694 16.87 7.37 1.42
C LEU A 694 15.99 8.07 2.46
N ARG A 695 16.48 9.17 3.06
CA ARG A 695 15.79 9.91 4.13
C ARG A 695 14.62 10.75 3.61
N GLU A 696 14.82 11.49 2.50
CA GLU A 696 13.81 12.44 2.00
C GLU A 696 12.65 11.76 1.25
N ILE A 697 12.87 10.58 0.67
CA ILE A 697 11.88 9.86 -0.15
C ILE A 697 11.45 8.54 0.50
N TYR A 698 12.38 7.59 0.66
CA TYR A 698 12.02 6.20 0.99
C TYR A 698 11.70 5.95 2.46
N LEU A 699 12.26 6.74 3.37
CA LEU A 699 12.01 6.68 4.80
C LEU A 699 11.02 7.73 5.29
N LYS A 700 10.83 8.85 4.59
CA LYS A 700 10.01 9.97 5.07
C LYS A 700 8.57 9.59 5.35
N GLY A 701 7.96 8.74 4.53
CA GLY A 701 6.61 8.23 4.78
C GLY A 701 6.51 7.42 6.08
N PHE A 702 7.49 6.54 6.35
CA PHE A 702 7.58 5.79 7.60
C PHE A 702 7.80 6.72 8.80
N GLU A 703 8.68 7.72 8.68
CA GLU A 703 8.90 8.72 9.72
C GLU A 703 7.59 9.41 10.11
N ILE A 704 6.83 9.90 9.12
CA ILE A 704 5.54 10.56 9.34
C ILE A 704 4.58 9.61 10.06
N CYS A 705 4.45 8.38 9.59
CA CYS A 705 3.56 7.39 10.18
C CYS A 705 3.95 7.06 11.63
N VAL A 706 5.24 6.86 11.90
CA VAL A 706 5.74 6.58 13.27
C VAL A 706 5.49 7.75 14.19
N ARG A 707 5.83 8.98 13.77
CA ARG A 707 5.68 10.17 14.62
C ARG A 707 4.21 10.53 14.89
N GLU A 708 3.32 10.36 13.89
CA GLU A 708 1.93 10.81 14.02
C GLU A 708 0.95 9.73 14.55
N ALA A 709 1.24 8.46 14.34
CA ALA A 709 0.33 7.37 14.70
C ALA A 709 0.91 6.35 15.69
N GLN A 710 2.23 6.36 15.93
CA GLN A 710 2.89 5.43 16.86
C GLN A 710 2.45 3.97 16.64
N PRO A 711 2.69 3.40 15.43
CA PRO A 711 2.34 2.01 15.14
C PRO A 711 2.92 1.08 16.18
N LYS A 712 2.19 0.02 16.54
CA LYS A 712 2.65 -0.95 17.56
C LYS A 712 3.52 -2.05 16.98
N ALA A 713 3.57 -2.16 15.65
CA ALA A 713 4.48 -3.06 14.97
C ALA A 713 5.00 -2.47 13.65
N LEU A 714 6.17 -2.97 13.21
CA LEU A 714 6.79 -2.66 11.94
C LEU A 714 7.44 -3.94 11.39
N MET A 715 7.41 -4.13 10.07
CA MET A 715 8.03 -5.25 9.39
C MET A 715 9.18 -4.78 8.51
N THR A 716 10.37 -5.40 8.67
CA THR A 716 11.51 -5.18 7.77
C THR A 716 11.27 -5.83 6.41
N SER A 717 11.99 -5.41 5.38
CA SER A 717 11.85 -5.92 4.01
C SER A 717 12.78 -7.09 3.71
N TYR A 718 12.62 -7.70 2.53
CA TYR A 718 13.47 -8.84 2.08
C TYR A 718 14.85 -8.41 1.61
N ASN A 719 14.94 -7.24 0.96
CA ASN A 719 16.11 -6.80 0.20
C ASN A 719 17.28 -6.39 1.09
N LEU A 720 18.46 -6.31 0.48
CA LEU A 720 19.57 -5.58 1.06
C LEU A 720 19.36 -4.07 0.83
N LEU A 721 19.96 -3.28 1.72
CA LEU A 721 20.09 -1.83 1.59
C LEU A 721 21.57 -1.48 1.77
N ASN A 722 22.19 -1.00 0.69
CA ASN A 722 23.62 -0.65 0.68
C ASN A 722 24.53 -1.79 1.19
N GLY A 723 24.22 -3.04 0.82
CA GLY A 723 24.96 -4.24 1.14
C GLY A 723 24.66 -4.88 2.50
N VAL A 724 23.58 -4.45 3.18
CA VAL A 724 23.13 -5.04 4.47
C VAL A 724 21.67 -5.40 4.38
N TYR A 725 21.27 -6.63 4.74
CA TYR A 725 19.85 -6.97 4.84
C TYR A 725 19.14 -6.03 5.79
N THR A 726 17.98 -5.54 5.41
CA THR A 726 17.23 -4.59 6.25
C THR A 726 16.91 -5.16 7.63
N ALA A 727 16.67 -6.47 7.72
CA ALA A 727 16.46 -7.16 9.00
C ALA A 727 17.70 -7.14 9.91
N ASP A 728 18.91 -7.14 9.34
CA ASP A 728 20.19 -7.14 10.06
C ASP A 728 20.74 -5.73 10.29
N SER A 729 20.05 -4.69 9.83
CA SER A 729 20.52 -3.32 9.84
C SER A 729 20.24 -2.61 11.17
N HIS A 730 21.25 -2.47 12.02
CA HIS A 730 21.18 -1.66 13.23
C HIS A 730 20.90 -0.19 12.94
N ASP A 731 21.42 0.34 11.82
CA ASP A 731 21.15 1.70 11.38
C ASP A 731 19.65 1.93 11.13
N LEU A 732 18.96 0.98 10.47
CA LEU A 732 17.51 1.06 10.26
C LEU A 732 16.73 0.78 11.54
N CYS A 733 16.91 -0.40 12.14
CA CYS A 733 16.04 -0.90 13.20
C CYS A 733 16.26 -0.21 14.56
N THR A 734 17.46 0.32 14.82
CA THR A 734 17.77 1.00 16.08
C THR A 734 18.04 2.48 15.88
N ALA A 735 19.05 2.86 15.08
CA ALA A 735 19.47 4.26 15.00
C ALA A 735 18.36 5.16 14.43
N ILE A 736 17.80 4.83 13.29
CA ILE A 736 16.72 5.61 12.67
C ILE A 736 15.41 5.39 13.42
N LEU A 737 14.94 4.14 13.43
CA LEU A 737 13.58 3.84 13.87
C LEU A 737 13.35 4.19 15.34
N ARG A 738 14.27 3.78 16.24
CA ARG A 738 14.08 3.95 17.67
C ARG A 738 14.67 5.25 18.20
N ASN A 739 15.92 5.58 17.82
CA ASN A 739 16.58 6.75 18.39
C ASN A 739 16.13 8.03 17.72
N GLU A 740 16.04 8.09 16.39
CA GLU A 740 15.61 9.32 15.71
C GLU A 740 14.09 9.53 15.75
N TRP A 741 13.28 8.48 15.57
CA TRP A 741 11.83 8.59 15.46
C TRP A 741 11.07 8.25 16.73
N GLY A 742 11.71 7.58 17.70
CA GLY A 742 11.10 7.22 18.98
C GLY A 742 10.12 6.05 18.90
N PHE A 743 10.28 5.15 17.93
CA PHE A 743 9.46 3.95 17.82
C PHE A 743 9.67 3.01 19.00
N ASP A 744 8.57 2.62 19.65
CA ASP A 744 8.58 1.77 20.85
C ASP A 744 7.81 0.45 20.67
N GLY A 745 7.39 0.13 19.44
CA GLY A 745 6.69 -1.09 19.10
C GLY A 745 7.60 -2.29 18.85
N VAL A 746 7.00 -3.39 18.39
CA VAL A 746 7.68 -4.62 17.97
C VAL A 746 8.15 -4.48 16.53
N VAL A 747 9.41 -4.78 16.24
CA VAL A 747 9.92 -4.97 14.88
C VAL A 747 9.91 -6.46 14.57
N MET A 748 9.32 -6.84 13.43
CA MET A 748 9.33 -8.22 12.95
C MET A 748 10.02 -8.32 11.58
N THR A 749 10.57 -9.48 11.28
CA THR A 749 11.09 -9.79 9.95
C THR A 749 9.93 -10.07 9.00
N ASP A 750 10.14 -9.85 7.70
CA ASP A 750 9.28 -10.46 6.69
C ASP A 750 9.44 -11.99 6.69
N TRP A 751 8.48 -12.71 6.09
CA TRP A 751 8.37 -14.16 6.16
C TRP A 751 9.55 -14.84 5.45
N TYR A 752 10.21 -15.73 6.18
CA TYR A 752 11.36 -16.50 5.65
C TYR A 752 12.58 -15.68 5.22
N SER A 753 12.67 -14.39 5.59
CA SER A 753 13.82 -13.54 5.26
C SER A 753 15.11 -13.94 5.97
N THR A 754 15.05 -14.88 6.93
CA THR A 754 16.19 -15.43 7.68
C THR A 754 16.57 -16.86 7.26
N LEU A 755 16.08 -17.34 6.10
CA LEU A 755 16.52 -18.64 5.58
C LEU A 755 18.03 -18.64 5.27
N PRO A 756 18.69 -19.82 5.22
CA PRO A 756 20.12 -19.91 4.93
C PRO A 756 20.50 -19.18 3.65
N GLY A 757 21.48 -18.29 3.72
CA GLY A 757 21.92 -17.43 2.61
C GLY A 757 21.26 -16.05 2.57
N LEU A 758 20.30 -15.77 3.44
CA LEU A 758 19.65 -14.48 3.65
C LEU A 758 20.12 -13.85 4.97
N ALA A 759 19.31 -12.99 5.58
CA ALA A 759 19.58 -12.37 6.89
C ALA A 759 19.84 -13.42 7.99
N ASP A 760 20.62 -13.08 9.02
CA ASP A 760 20.91 -13.97 10.14
C ASP A 760 20.04 -13.62 11.36
N ALA A 761 19.24 -14.56 11.86
CA ALA A 761 18.29 -14.29 12.96
C ALA A 761 18.98 -13.77 14.24
N GLY A 762 20.23 -14.17 14.52
CA GLY A 762 21.00 -13.62 15.65
C GLY A 762 21.43 -12.18 15.41
N SER A 763 21.88 -11.85 14.21
CA SER A 763 22.22 -10.48 13.80
C SER A 763 20.97 -9.58 13.78
N ALA A 764 19.84 -10.10 13.32
CA ALA A 764 18.56 -9.38 13.27
C ALA A 764 18.10 -8.96 14.68
N ILE A 765 18.13 -9.87 15.68
CA ILE A 765 17.83 -9.53 17.08
C ILE A 765 18.83 -8.49 17.61
N GLY A 766 20.11 -8.63 17.31
CA GLY A 766 21.15 -7.67 17.70
C GLY A 766 20.96 -6.30 17.06
N ALA A 767 20.40 -6.23 15.86
CA ALA A 767 20.07 -5.00 15.16
C ALA A 767 18.83 -4.26 15.70
N GLY A 768 18.00 -4.94 16.52
CA GLY A 768 16.77 -4.36 17.08
C GLY A 768 15.48 -4.88 16.47
N ASN A 769 15.55 -5.93 15.63
CA ASN A 769 14.42 -6.75 15.23
C ASN A 769 14.01 -7.61 16.43
N ASP A 770 12.73 -7.70 16.74
CA ASP A 770 12.27 -8.37 17.97
C ASP A 770 11.70 -9.75 17.68
N MET A 771 11.11 -9.96 16.51
CA MET A 771 10.36 -11.18 16.19
C MET A 771 10.76 -11.74 14.82
N ILE A 772 11.26 -12.95 14.79
CA ILE A 772 11.64 -13.66 13.56
C ILE A 772 10.45 -14.47 13.05
N MET A 773 9.97 -14.14 11.84
CA MET A 773 8.76 -14.72 11.28
C MET A 773 9.03 -15.54 10.00
N PRO A 774 8.24 -16.58 9.72
CA PRO A 774 7.24 -17.23 10.60
C PRO A 774 7.89 -18.09 11.69
N GLY A 775 9.20 -18.18 11.71
CA GLY A 775 10.01 -18.91 12.67
C GLY A 775 10.30 -20.35 12.27
N THR A 776 11.57 -20.72 12.41
CA THR A 776 12.11 -22.08 12.15
C THR A 776 13.01 -22.53 13.29
N PRO A 777 13.29 -23.85 13.44
CA PRO A 777 14.32 -24.33 14.37
C PRO A 777 15.72 -23.77 14.07
N LEU A 778 16.02 -23.44 12.81
CA LEU A 778 17.31 -22.87 12.40
C LEU A 778 17.49 -21.45 12.95
N ASP A 779 16.42 -20.65 13.02
CA ASP A 779 16.46 -19.31 13.61
C ASP A 779 16.85 -19.35 15.08
N LYS A 780 16.30 -20.31 15.85
CA LYS A 780 16.68 -20.52 17.26
C LYS A 780 18.16 -20.89 17.43
N LEU A 781 18.69 -21.68 16.49
CA LEU A 781 20.12 -22.03 16.46
C LEU A 781 20.97 -20.82 16.10
N ALA A 782 20.53 -19.98 15.15
CA ALA A 782 21.23 -18.77 14.75
C ALA A 782 21.30 -17.77 15.92
N ILE A 783 20.21 -17.55 16.65
CA ILE A 783 20.19 -16.68 17.85
C ILE A 783 21.14 -17.21 18.92
N ARG A 784 21.13 -18.52 19.24
CA ARG A 784 22.09 -19.12 20.19
C ARG A 784 23.54 -18.95 19.74
N ARG A 785 23.82 -19.10 18.46
CA ARG A 785 25.13 -18.87 17.86
C ARG A 785 25.54 -17.40 17.94
N GLY A 786 24.59 -16.47 17.73
CA GLY A 786 24.78 -15.02 17.88
C GLY A 786 25.26 -14.66 19.27
N LEU A 787 24.60 -15.18 20.33
CA LEU A 787 24.99 -15.01 21.71
C LEU A 787 26.41 -15.58 22.00
N SER A 788 26.73 -16.78 21.51
CA SER A 788 28.02 -17.41 21.72
C SER A 788 29.18 -16.71 21.00
N LYS A 789 28.90 -15.98 19.90
CA LYS A 789 29.88 -15.24 19.08
C LYS A 789 29.88 -13.72 19.35
N PHE A 790 29.18 -13.26 20.37
CA PHE A 790 29.06 -11.85 20.76
C PHE A 790 28.52 -10.93 19.62
N ARG A 791 27.74 -11.49 18.71
CA ARG A 791 27.01 -10.70 17.69
C ARG A 791 25.71 -10.12 18.22
N LEU A 792 25.25 -10.64 19.34
CA LEU A 792 24.05 -10.26 20.06
C LEU A 792 24.36 -10.44 21.54
N THR A 793 23.88 -9.56 22.41
CA THR A 793 24.06 -9.63 23.86
C THR A 793 22.80 -10.15 24.55
N ASP A 794 22.96 -10.62 25.83
CA ASP A 794 21.81 -10.96 26.67
C ASP A 794 20.84 -9.76 26.85
N THR A 795 21.37 -8.54 26.82
CA THR A 795 20.55 -7.33 26.94
C THR A 795 19.70 -7.10 25.69
N ASP A 796 20.24 -7.36 24.49
CA ASP A 796 19.49 -7.25 23.23
C ASP A 796 18.33 -8.24 23.23
N LEU A 797 18.60 -9.49 23.59
CA LEU A 797 17.56 -10.51 23.69
C LEU A 797 16.48 -10.15 24.72
N LYS A 798 16.88 -9.60 25.88
CA LYS A 798 15.94 -9.11 26.90
C LYS A 798 15.09 -7.95 26.40
N ARG A 799 15.65 -7.02 25.61
CA ARG A 799 14.90 -5.91 24.99
C ARG A 799 13.80 -6.46 24.09
N SER A 800 14.16 -7.38 23.19
CA SER A 800 13.21 -7.98 22.25
C SER A 800 12.13 -8.79 22.97
N ALA A 801 12.51 -9.65 23.91
CA ALA A 801 11.56 -10.41 24.71
C ALA A 801 10.61 -9.51 25.51
N ALA A 802 11.12 -8.42 26.12
CA ALA A 802 10.29 -7.47 26.87
C ALA A 802 9.27 -6.75 26.00
N ARG A 803 9.62 -6.36 24.76
CA ARG A 803 8.68 -5.73 23.82
C ARG A 803 7.59 -6.70 23.39
N ILE A 804 7.94 -7.95 23.12
CA ILE A 804 6.96 -9.00 22.78
C ILE A 804 6.05 -9.27 23.98
N ILE A 805 6.58 -9.43 25.18
CA ILE A 805 5.79 -9.61 26.40
C ILE A 805 4.81 -8.46 26.57
N ARG A 806 5.29 -7.21 26.49
CA ARG A 806 4.44 -6.02 26.60
C ARG A 806 3.29 -6.06 25.57
N SER A 807 3.62 -6.40 24.34
CA SER A 807 2.62 -6.47 23.26
C SER A 807 1.57 -7.56 23.53
N VAL A 808 1.98 -8.74 24.01
CA VAL A 808 1.04 -9.83 24.35
C VAL A 808 0.16 -9.44 25.53
N LEU A 809 0.74 -8.87 26.60
CA LEU A 809 0.00 -8.46 27.79
C LEU A 809 -1.09 -7.42 27.48
N ARG A 810 -0.85 -6.57 26.49
CA ARG A 810 -1.77 -5.49 26.06
C ARG A 810 -2.59 -5.85 24.82
N SER A 811 -2.56 -7.11 24.36
CA SER A 811 -3.29 -7.54 23.16
C SER A 811 -4.78 -7.74 23.41
N ASN A 812 -5.57 -7.64 22.35
CA ASN A 812 -7.02 -7.89 22.36
C ASN A 812 -7.40 -9.31 22.81
N VAL A 813 -6.49 -10.28 22.68
CA VAL A 813 -6.74 -11.68 23.07
C VAL A 813 -6.34 -11.99 24.51
N ASN A 814 -5.65 -11.08 25.21
CA ASN A 814 -5.23 -11.25 26.59
C ASN A 814 -6.14 -10.54 27.60
N LYS A 815 -7.20 -9.86 27.13
CA LYS A 815 -8.18 -9.24 28.02
C LYS A 815 -9.01 -10.31 28.74
N PRO A 816 -9.43 -10.06 30.01
CA PRO A 816 -10.47 -10.87 30.63
C PRO A 816 -11.70 -10.89 29.71
N GLN A 817 -12.24 -12.08 29.43
CA GLN A 817 -13.56 -12.15 28.78
C GLN A 817 -14.57 -11.67 29.82
N GLU A 818 -15.24 -10.56 29.56
CA GLU A 818 -16.39 -10.10 30.37
C GLU A 818 -17.57 -11.07 30.23
#